data_651f60105b985296cabdad4f8f2c2329
#
_entry.id   651f60105b985296cabdad4f8f2c2329
#
_cell.length_a   1.000
_cell.length_b   1.000
_cell.length_c   1.000
_cell.angle_alpha   90.00
_cell.angle_beta   90.00
_cell.angle_gamma   90.00
#
_symmetry.space_group_name_H-M   'P 1'
#
loop_
_entity.id
_entity.type
_entity.pdbx_description
1 polymer ?
#
loop_
_entity_poly.entity_id
_entity_poly.type
_entity_poly.pdbx_seq_one_letter_code
_entity_poly.pdbx_strand_id
1 'polypeptide(L)'
;VFLAVLFLLSRFDTETILLQFNHLNLFGFILACLSIWISMMISTARFGILNQKFGMVSSWGFFHKVNMLSTLYAIFAMPLIMQIAGRIQFGTQTARTLYAPITAFEKSVSFGLMLIVAGFSSYAFFETTIFDQNFLYALAIILSVICFVSLISIIAFFKREEHEKLLSTLQLLRRIGLTQNLLLSVLLQFFILSSYVLLAVQLLPDTSILLLYGAFSIVVLATAIPIGFGGYGVREATAGAVFLSFGLPAEAGIAVGLIYSVTHLLVLGINIFISLSAQDNSTQNAIRSEQINYSPLWLITAIFAAIFMCFQIRIPLLNGIITLNPADLIALIIAINALILAYIQSKIGHFWVNRMMWPGIICFALMISIGWFVGWINFGSNEWAFANRLLGLISILSFLIFGASLRHHLTQTEHQMIFKIMMFTFITTGIVQIFISMHLPLSISVFFNWSNMLSGFIGDRNAFSFLGLILVALAAATSLQGQIHFPMQRIIFIFIGIILAMVVISGSRTGWAGVTILTIFLFWLSRRGFLYSIISFSIFFTLIVLLKDSPGNNSLAGFNISVLSNRGLEDIQNLSDLRYLTWVTGLDFFIENPFLGAGLGASIEKIDIVIHNLYLWVAGEMGVIGLFLCLPISYAILARVFPGLLKSPSTYQISLLSFLLVFGAFSLTHDIIYQRILWFGIGYFMANEKFLRC
;
A
#
# COMPACT_ATOMS: atom_id res chain seq x y z
N VAL A 1 -14.82 2.46 -2.85
CA VAL A 1 -15.13 1.89 -1.53
C VAL A 1 -14.28 2.53 -0.46
N PHE A 2 -12.93 2.57 -0.57
CA PHE A 2 -12.06 3.24 0.41
C PHE A 2 -12.42 4.74 0.59
N LEU A 3 -12.71 5.44 -0.51
CA LEU A 3 -13.21 6.82 -0.48
C LEU A 3 -14.59 6.94 0.18
N ALA A 4 -15.47 5.97 -0.04
CA ALA A 4 -16.77 5.94 0.62
C ALA A 4 -16.65 5.68 2.13
N VAL A 5 -15.69 4.85 2.53
CA VAL A 5 -15.38 4.60 3.94
C VAL A 5 -14.80 5.83 4.61
N LEU A 6 -13.85 6.52 3.98
CA LEU A 6 -13.31 7.79 4.47
C LEU A 6 -14.39 8.86 4.55
N PHE A 7 -15.28 8.94 3.56
CA PHE A 7 -16.43 9.83 3.58
C PHE A 7 -17.38 9.50 4.73
N LEU A 8 -17.67 8.23 4.99
CA LEU A 8 -18.48 7.82 6.13
C LEU A 8 -17.80 8.16 7.45
N LEU A 9 -16.50 7.84 7.62
CA LEU A 9 -15.76 8.19 8.83
C LEU A 9 -15.66 9.70 9.06
N SER A 10 -15.58 10.51 8.00
CA SER A 10 -15.59 11.97 8.13
C SER A 10 -16.94 12.57 8.58
N ARG A 11 -18.01 11.77 8.60
CA ARG A 11 -19.33 12.16 9.07
C ARG A 11 -19.57 11.82 10.54
N PHE A 12 -18.71 11.02 11.15
CA PHE A 12 -18.82 10.62 12.55
C PHE A 12 -17.82 11.40 13.41
N ASP A 13 -18.24 11.72 14.62
CA ASP A 13 -17.40 12.37 15.61
C ASP A 13 -16.30 11.40 16.09
N THR A 14 -15.07 11.69 15.70
CA THR A 14 -13.90 10.87 16.05
C THR A 14 -13.61 10.91 17.56
N GLU A 15 -13.91 12.00 18.27
CA GLU A 15 -13.75 12.08 19.72
C GLU A 15 -14.72 11.13 20.43
N THR A 16 -15.97 11.11 20.01
CA THR A 16 -16.98 10.17 20.54
C THR A 16 -16.58 8.72 20.30
N ILE A 17 -16.03 8.39 19.14
CA ILE A 17 -15.52 7.04 18.86
C ILE A 17 -14.36 6.68 19.80
N LEU A 18 -13.41 7.60 20.01
CA LEU A 18 -12.26 7.37 20.90
C LEU A 18 -12.68 7.23 22.37
N LEU A 19 -13.67 7.98 22.81
CA LEU A 19 -14.21 7.87 24.18
C LEU A 19 -14.80 6.46 24.45
N GLN A 20 -15.33 5.77 23.43
CA GLN A 20 -15.81 4.40 23.58
C GLN A 20 -14.71 3.42 24.05
N PHE A 21 -13.45 3.68 23.71
CA PHE A 21 -12.34 2.82 24.14
C PHE A 21 -12.14 2.82 25.67
N ASN A 22 -12.56 3.86 26.36
CA ASN A 22 -12.47 3.94 27.82
C ASN A 22 -13.43 2.97 28.56
N HIS A 23 -14.45 2.47 27.87
CA HIS A 23 -15.40 1.50 28.43
C HIS A 23 -14.92 0.05 28.34
N LEU A 24 -13.78 -0.20 27.67
CA LEU A 24 -13.23 -1.55 27.56
C LEU A 24 -12.62 -2.02 28.87
N ASN A 25 -13.10 -3.15 29.38
CA ASN A 25 -12.45 -3.81 30.49
C ASN A 25 -11.47 -4.89 29.99
N LEU A 26 -10.37 -5.07 30.71
CA LEU A 26 -9.30 -5.98 30.33
C LEU A 26 -9.79 -7.44 30.19
N PHE A 27 -10.71 -7.87 31.03
CA PHE A 27 -11.23 -9.25 31.04
C PHE A 27 -12.01 -9.55 29.75
N GLY A 28 -12.96 -8.68 29.39
CA GLY A 28 -13.72 -8.83 28.15
C GLY A 28 -12.86 -8.74 26.89
N PHE A 29 -11.82 -7.89 26.93
CA PHE A 29 -10.83 -7.81 25.84
C PHE A 29 -10.04 -9.11 25.70
N ILE A 30 -9.55 -9.71 26.80
CA ILE A 30 -8.86 -11.00 26.79
C ILE A 30 -9.76 -12.13 26.26
N LEU A 31 -11.05 -12.14 26.65
CA LEU A 31 -11.99 -13.13 26.13
C LEU A 31 -12.23 -12.97 24.62
N ALA A 32 -12.28 -11.75 24.12
CA ALA A 32 -12.37 -11.48 22.69
C ALA A 32 -11.09 -11.96 21.94
N CYS A 33 -9.89 -11.69 22.48
CA CYS A 33 -8.63 -12.21 21.96
C CYS A 33 -8.62 -13.75 21.91
N LEU A 34 -9.09 -14.41 23.00
CA LEU A 34 -9.18 -15.86 23.07
C LEU A 34 -10.15 -16.43 22.03
N SER A 35 -11.30 -15.78 21.85
CA SER A 35 -12.30 -16.16 20.84
C SER A 35 -11.73 -16.09 19.42
N ILE A 36 -11.01 -15.00 19.10
CA ILE A 36 -10.29 -14.84 17.82
C ILE A 36 -9.23 -15.93 17.67
N TRP A 37 -8.44 -16.20 18.71
CA TRP A 37 -7.41 -17.23 18.69
C TRP A 37 -8.00 -18.62 18.41
N ILE A 38 -9.09 -19.00 19.09
CA ILE A 38 -9.81 -20.26 18.85
C ILE A 38 -10.32 -20.34 17.41
N SER A 39 -10.87 -19.25 16.87
CA SER A 39 -11.31 -19.21 15.48
C SER A 39 -10.18 -19.48 14.49
N MET A 40 -8.97 -18.96 14.75
CA MET A 40 -7.79 -19.22 13.94
C MET A 40 -7.33 -20.68 14.03
N MET A 41 -7.42 -21.30 15.22
CA MET A 41 -7.13 -22.74 15.39
C MET A 41 -8.12 -23.61 14.62
N ILE A 42 -9.41 -23.30 14.68
CA ILE A 42 -10.47 -23.99 13.92
C ILE A 42 -10.24 -23.82 12.40
N SER A 43 -9.88 -22.63 11.95
CA SER A 43 -9.52 -22.38 10.55
C SER A 43 -8.35 -23.27 10.10
N THR A 44 -7.32 -23.40 10.95
CA THR A 44 -6.18 -24.27 10.68
C THR A 44 -6.58 -25.74 10.63
N ALA A 45 -7.41 -26.20 11.58
CA ALA A 45 -7.93 -27.59 11.60
C ALA A 45 -8.68 -27.91 10.32
N ARG A 46 -9.57 -26.99 9.90
CA ARG A 46 -10.35 -27.13 8.67
C ARG A 46 -9.46 -27.25 7.45
N PHE A 47 -8.48 -26.34 7.33
CA PHE A 47 -7.49 -26.36 6.24
C PHE A 47 -6.67 -27.66 6.24
N GLY A 48 -6.18 -28.13 7.40
CA GLY A 48 -5.41 -29.34 7.53
C GLY A 48 -6.21 -30.60 7.15
N ILE A 49 -7.44 -30.73 7.65
CA ILE A 49 -8.32 -31.86 7.34
C ILE A 49 -8.64 -31.97 5.85
N LEU A 50 -8.96 -30.84 5.22
CA LEU A 50 -9.22 -30.82 3.77
C LEU A 50 -7.98 -31.24 2.98
N ASN A 51 -6.81 -30.73 3.32
CA ASN A 51 -5.59 -31.07 2.63
C ASN A 51 -5.22 -32.54 2.79
N GLN A 52 -5.39 -33.11 3.99
CA GLN A 52 -5.17 -34.54 4.23
C GLN A 52 -6.10 -35.45 3.41
N LYS A 53 -7.36 -35.03 3.20
CA LYS A 53 -8.31 -35.80 2.35
C LYS A 53 -7.93 -35.82 0.87
N PHE A 54 -7.15 -34.81 0.43
CA PHE A 54 -6.55 -34.80 -0.90
C PHE A 54 -5.15 -35.42 -0.96
N GLY A 55 -4.77 -36.22 0.07
CA GLY A 55 -3.53 -36.97 0.10
C GLY A 55 -2.29 -36.20 0.52
N MET A 56 -2.46 -34.97 0.99
CA MET A 56 -1.35 -34.19 1.53
C MET A 56 -1.06 -34.57 2.98
N VAL A 57 0.07 -35.20 3.20
CA VAL A 57 0.52 -35.60 4.55
C VAL A 57 1.53 -34.52 5.02
N SER A 58 1.13 -33.73 6.01
CA SER A 58 2.00 -32.75 6.65
C SER A 58 1.65 -32.59 8.14
N SER A 59 2.59 -32.03 8.91
CA SER A 59 2.38 -31.78 10.33
C SER A 59 1.34 -30.69 10.58
N TRP A 60 0.74 -30.69 11.77
CA TRP A 60 -0.15 -29.61 12.22
C TRP A 60 0.55 -28.25 12.18
N GLY A 61 1.81 -28.19 12.64
CA GLY A 61 2.61 -26.97 12.63
C GLY A 61 2.78 -26.39 11.22
N PHE A 62 2.97 -27.25 10.21
CA PHE A 62 3.02 -26.83 8.81
C PHE A 62 1.70 -26.21 8.35
N PHE A 63 0.57 -26.87 8.58
CA PHE A 63 -0.74 -26.31 8.18
C PHE A 63 -1.05 -25.03 8.92
N HIS A 64 -0.68 -24.94 10.21
CA HIS A 64 -0.85 -23.72 10.99
C HIS A 64 -0.03 -22.55 10.40
N LYS A 65 1.25 -22.78 10.12
CA LYS A 65 2.14 -21.81 9.51
C LYS A 65 1.59 -21.32 8.15
N VAL A 66 1.23 -22.23 7.25
CA VAL A 66 0.68 -21.88 5.93
C VAL A 66 -0.63 -21.10 6.07
N ASN A 67 -1.52 -21.51 6.98
CA ASN A 67 -2.80 -20.84 7.18
C ASN A 67 -2.62 -19.43 7.78
N MET A 68 -1.77 -19.27 8.79
CA MET A 68 -1.52 -17.95 9.41
C MET A 68 -0.86 -16.97 8.44
N LEU A 69 0.17 -17.40 7.72
CA LEU A 69 0.82 -16.56 6.72
C LEU A 69 -0.12 -16.22 5.55
N SER A 70 -0.95 -17.15 5.11
CA SER A 70 -1.96 -16.88 4.07
C SER A 70 -3.06 -15.94 4.56
N THR A 71 -3.42 -15.99 5.84
CA THR A 71 -4.35 -15.06 6.47
C THR A 71 -3.76 -13.66 6.56
N LEU A 72 -2.47 -13.53 6.85
CA LEU A 72 -1.77 -12.25 6.76
C LEU A 72 -1.88 -11.65 5.34
N TYR A 73 -1.65 -12.47 4.30
CA TYR A 73 -1.83 -12.03 2.92
C TYR A 73 -3.26 -11.56 2.62
N ALA A 74 -4.26 -12.24 3.17
CA ALA A 74 -5.66 -11.90 2.98
C ALA A 74 -6.06 -10.53 3.57
N ILE A 75 -5.30 -10.00 4.53
CA ILE A 75 -5.53 -8.68 5.12
C ILE A 75 -5.32 -7.55 4.09
N PHE A 76 -4.43 -7.73 3.15
CA PHE A 76 -3.85 -6.65 2.36
C PHE A 76 -4.53 -6.37 1.02
N ALA A 77 -5.31 -7.29 0.48
CA ALA A 77 -6.11 -7.09 -0.74
C ALA A 77 -7.24 -8.13 -0.78
N MET A 78 -7.99 -8.19 -1.86
CA MET A 78 -9.09 -9.17 -2.08
C MET A 78 -8.89 -10.46 -1.27
N PRO A 79 -9.58 -10.66 -0.12
CA PRO A 79 -9.19 -11.67 0.88
C PRO A 79 -9.07 -13.09 0.33
N LEU A 80 -9.98 -13.46 -0.59
CA LEU A 80 -9.98 -14.78 -1.21
C LEU A 80 -8.73 -14.99 -2.08
N ILE A 81 -8.45 -14.06 -2.98
CA ILE A 81 -7.35 -14.16 -3.96
C ILE A 81 -6.02 -14.17 -3.22
N MET A 82 -5.85 -13.26 -2.27
CA MET A 82 -4.60 -13.15 -1.51
C MET A 82 -4.39 -14.30 -0.55
N GLN A 83 -5.43 -14.89 0.01
CA GLN A 83 -5.30 -16.11 0.81
C GLN A 83 -4.89 -17.32 -0.05
N ILE A 84 -5.45 -17.44 -1.26
CA ILE A 84 -5.02 -18.48 -2.22
C ILE A 84 -3.54 -18.27 -2.57
N ALA A 85 -3.15 -17.04 -2.90
CA ALA A 85 -1.79 -16.69 -3.25
C ALA A 85 -0.81 -17.01 -2.10
N GLY A 86 -1.15 -16.67 -0.87
CA GLY A 86 -0.36 -17.01 0.32
C GLY A 86 -0.23 -18.52 0.53
N ARG A 87 -1.31 -19.29 0.36
CA ARG A 87 -1.25 -20.76 0.45
C ARG A 87 -0.39 -21.39 -0.64
N ILE A 88 -0.45 -20.87 -1.88
CA ILE A 88 0.42 -21.30 -2.98
C ILE A 88 1.88 -20.97 -2.67
N GLN A 89 2.14 -19.82 -2.07
CA GLN A 89 3.49 -19.36 -1.76
C GLN A 89 4.15 -20.15 -0.61
N PHE A 90 3.41 -20.39 0.48
CA PHE A 90 3.93 -21.03 1.70
C PHE A 90 3.66 -22.53 1.77
N GLY A 91 2.81 -23.04 0.88
CA GLY A 91 2.48 -24.45 0.78
C GLY A 91 3.49 -25.27 -0.05
N THR A 92 3.25 -26.58 -0.16
CA THR A 92 4.06 -27.49 -0.97
C THR A 92 3.80 -27.32 -2.46
N GLN A 93 4.80 -27.51 -3.31
CA GLN A 93 4.66 -27.40 -4.78
C GLN A 93 3.66 -28.42 -5.35
N THR A 94 3.70 -29.63 -4.84
CA THR A 94 2.81 -30.73 -5.27
C THR A 94 1.32 -30.42 -5.04
N ALA A 95 1.02 -29.51 -4.13
CA ALA A 95 -0.36 -29.16 -3.76
C ALA A 95 -0.84 -27.82 -4.33
N ARG A 96 -0.01 -27.11 -5.10
CA ARG A 96 -0.34 -25.76 -5.59
C ARG A 96 -1.65 -25.68 -6.33
N THR A 97 -1.93 -26.64 -7.20
CA THR A 97 -3.17 -26.71 -7.97
C THR A 97 -4.41 -26.95 -7.10
N LEU A 98 -4.24 -27.54 -5.92
CA LEU A 98 -5.32 -27.86 -4.99
C LEU A 98 -5.66 -26.73 -4.02
N TYR A 99 -4.72 -25.80 -3.74
CA TYR A 99 -4.97 -24.74 -2.76
C TYR A 99 -6.07 -23.76 -3.19
N ALA A 100 -6.17 -23.45 -4.48
CA ALA A 100 -7.22 -22.56 -4.98
C ALA A 100 -8.63 -23.16 -4.77
N PRO A 101 -8.93 -24.39 -5.26
CA PRO A 101 -10.25 -24.97 -5.06
C PRO A 101 -10.56 -25.29 -3.58
N ILE A 102 -9.58 -25.72 -2.78
CA ILE A 102 -9.78 -25.93 -1.34
C ILE A 102 -10.17 -24.63 -0.65
N THR A 103 -9.44 -23.54 -0.91
CA THR A 103 -9.72 -22.23 -0.30
C THR A 103 -11.07 -21.68 -0.74
N ALA A 104 -11.39 -21.78 -2.04
CA ALA A 104 -12.69 -21.38 -2.57
C ALA A 104 -13.83 -22.15 -1.92
N PHE A 105 -13.69 -23.47 -1.75
CA PHE A 105 -14.68 -24.30 -1.07
C PHE A 105 -14.88 -23.90 0.40
N GLU A 106 -13.78 -23.72 1.16
CA GLU A 106 -13.85 -23.24 2.54
C GLU A 106 -14.59 -21.90 2.67
N LYS A 107 -14.28 -20.96 1.80
CA LYS A 107 -14.90 -19.63 1.84
C LYS A 107 -16.37 -19.67 1.41
N SER A 108 -16.72 -20.46 0.39
CA SER A 108 -18.11 -20.61 -0.04
C SER A 108 -19.01 -21.21 1.04
N VAL A 109 -18.53 -22.24 1.76
CA VAL A 109 -19.28 -22.81 2.89
C VAL A 109 -19.45 -21.79 4.02
N SER A 110 -18.39 -21.07 4.39
CA SER A 110 -18.46 -20.02 5.42
C SER A 110 -19.39 -18.90 5.04
N PHE A 111 -19.34 -18.45 3.79
CA PHE A 111 -20.17 -17.39 3.24
C PHE A 111 -21.66 -17.80 3.21
N GLY A 112 -21.97 -19.03 2.76
CA GLY A 112 -23.32 -19.56 2.74
C GLY A 112 -23.93 -19.63 4.15
N LEU A 113 -23.16 -20.07 5.14
CA LEU A 113 -23.61 -20.08 6.55
C LEU A 113 -23.91 -18.66 7.05
N MET A 114 -23.03 -17.70 6.76
CA MET A 114 -23.25 -16.33 7.18
C MET A 114 -24.45 -15.68 6.50
N LEU A 115 -24.72 -16.04 5.23
CA LEU A 115 -25.95 -15.59 4.54
C LEU A 115 -27.21 -16.07 5.25
N ILE A 116 -27.24 -17.34 5.68
CA ILE A 116 -28.37 -17.91 6.40
C ILE A 116 -28.57 -17.17 7.74
N VAL A 117 -27.49 -16.99 8.51
CA VAL A 117 -27.55 -16.31 9.82
C VAL A 117 -27.95 -14.85 9.65
N ALA A 118 -27.33 -14.12 8.72
CA ALA A 118 -27.64 -12.71 8.45
C ALA A 118 -29.08 -12.53 7.92
N GLY A 119 -29.53 -13.42 7.04
CA GLY A 119 -30.89 -13.39 6.52
C GLY A 119 -31.93 -13.65 7.60
N PHE A 120 -31.69 -14.63 8.47
CA PHE A 120 -32.58 -14.89 9.62
C PHE A 120 -32.58 -13.71 10.61
N SER A 121 -31.42 -13.14 10.90
CA SER A 121 -31.30 -12.00 11.80
C SER A 121 -31.99 -10.76 11.23
N SER A 122 -31.84 -10.50 9.94
CA SER A 122 -32.54 -9.40 9.28
C SER A 122 -34.05 -9.58 9.39
N TYR A 123 -34.56 -10.77 9.13
CA TYR A 123 -36.02 -11.06 9.28
C TYR A 123 -36.51 -10.88 10.71
N ALA A 124 -35.74 -11.31 11.72
CA ALA A 124 -36.15 -11.29 13.11
C ALA A 124 -36.11 -9.89 13.76
N PHE A 125 -35.25 -9.01 13.32
CA PHE A 125 -34.94 -7.74 14.00
C PHE A 125 -35.20 -6.48 13.18
N PHE A 126 -35.41 -6.57 11.85
CA PHE A 126 -35.80 -5.42 11.04
C PHE A 126 -37.33 -5.21 11.10
N GLU A 127 -37.78 -4.56 12.12
CA GLU A 127 -39.20 -4.15 12.19
C GLU A 127 -39.52 -2.88 11.40
N THR A 128 -38.54 -2.09 10.96
CA THR A 128 -38.83 -0.80 10.31
C THR A 128 -37.79 -0.38 9.23
N THR A 129 -38.21 -0.21 8.00
CA THR A 129 -38.38 1.01 7.18
C THR A 129 -37.18 1.65 6.46
N ILE A 130 -35.94 1.21 6.56
CA ILE A 130 -34.85 1.84 5.76
C ILE A 130 -34.55 1.08 4.46
N PHE A 131 -34.73 -0.23 4.44
CA PHE A 131 -34.66 -1.05 3.23
C PHE A 131 -35.99 -1.76 3.03
N ASP A 132 -36.57 -1.60 1.84
CA ASP A 132 -37.74 -2.37 1.41
C ASP A 132 -37.45 -3.86 1.60
N GLN A 133 -38.33 -4.61 2.24
CA GLN A 133 -38.19 -6.05 2.46
C GLN A 133 -37.86 -6.78 1.14
N ASN A 134 -38.38 -6.31 0.02
CA ASN A 134 -38.12 -6.82 -1.31
C ASN A 134 -36.65 -6.67 -1.73
N PHE A 135 -35.97 -5.59 -1.31
CA PHE A 135 -34.53 -5.39 -1.58
C PHE A 135 -33.69 -6.39 -0.81
N LEU A 136 -34.01 -6.65 0.47
CA LEU A 136 -33.29 -7.64 1.28
C LEU A 136 -33.49 -9.07 0.75
N TYR A 137 -34.71 -9.43 0.30
CA TYR A 137 -34.97 -10.70 -0.35
C TYR A 137 -34.22 -10.82 -1.68
N ALA A 138 -34.24 -9.77 -2.51
CA ALA A 138 -33.49 -9.77 -3.78
C ALA A 138 -31.99 -9.93 -3.54
N LEU A 139 -31.42 -9.23 -2.53
CA LEU A 139 -30.02 -9.34 -2.14
C LEU A 139 -29.69 -10.75 -1.64
N ALA A 140 -30.51 -11.33 -0.76
CA ALA A 140 -30.35 -12.70 -0.25
C ALA A 140 -30.44 -13.74 -1.38
N ILE A 141 -31.36 -13.56 -2.33
CA ILE A 141 -31.49 -14.43 -3.51
C ILE A 141 -30.25 -14.30 -4.41
N ILE A 142 -29.80 -13.08 -4.73
CA ILE A 142 -28.62 -12.83 -5.56
C ILE A 142 -27.38 -13.48 -4.92
N LEU A 143 -27.18 -13.28 -3.63
CA LEU A 143 -26.04 -13.83 -2.91
C LEU A 143 -26.12 -15.36 -2.80
N SER A 144 -27.32 -15.93 -2.62
CA SER A 144 -27.55 -17.36 -2.64
C SER A 144 -27.25 -17.98 -4.01
N VAL A 145 -27.63 -17.29 -5.08
CA VAL A 145 -27.32 -17.69 -6.48
C VAL A 145 -25.83 -17.62 -6.72
N ILE A 146 -25.12 -16.58 -6.26
CA ILE A 146 -23.65 -16.48 -6.35
C ILE A 146 -22.97 -17.62 -5.62
N CYS A 147 -23.41 -17.95 -4.41
CA CYS A 147 -22.91 -19.11 -3.65
C CYS A 147 -23.15 -20.42 -4.38
N PHE A 148 -24.34 -20.60 -4.95
CA PHE A 148 -24.71 -21.81 -5.68
C PHE A 148 -23.90 -21.96 -6.96
N VAL A 149 -23.74 -20.87 -7.73
CA VAL A 149 -22.90 -20.83 -8.94
C VAL A 149 -21.42 -21.08 -8.59
N SER A 150 -20.92 -20.52 -7.50
CA SER A 150 -19.56 -20.75 -7.01
C SER A 150 -19.36 -22.22 -6.64
N LEU A 151 -20.33 -22.82 -5.94
CA LEU A 151 -20.30 -24.25 -5.58
C LEU A 151 -20.32 -25.13 -6.81
N ILE A 152 -21.20 -24.85 -7.79
CA ILE A 152 -21.26 -25.56 -9.08
C ILE A 152 -19.95 -25.41 -9.84
N SER A 153 -19.37 -24.20 -9.88
CA SER A 153 -18.10 -23.94 -10.57
C SER A 153 -16.95 -24.74 -9.95
N ILE A 154 -16.94 -24.84 -8.64
CA ILE A 154 -15.97 -25.66 -7.90
C ILE A 154 -16.17 -27.14 -8.23
N ILE A 155 -17.41 -27.62 -8.21
CA ILE A 155 -17.75 -29.00 -8.56
C ILE A 155 -17.39 -29.29 -10.04
N ALA A 156 -17.67 -28.36 -10.96
CA ALA A 156 -17.32 -28.47 -12.37
C ALA A 156 -15.80 -28.47 -12.61
N PHE A 157 -15.03 -27.68 -11.82
CA PHE A 157 -13.58 -27.68 -11.89
C PHE A 157 -12.98 -29.03 -11.51
N PHE A 158 -13.48 -29.66 -10.42
CA PHE A 158 -13.05 -31.01 -10.02
C PHE A 158 -13.52 -32.11 -11.00
N LYS A 159 -14.59 -31.85 -11.77
CA LYS A 159 -15.17 -32.82 -12.71
C LYS A 159 -14.45 -32.86 -14.07
N ARG A 160 -13.57 -31.90 -14.36
CA ARG A 160 -12.90 -31.80 -15.67
C ARG A 160 -11.91 -32.95 -15.95
N GLU A 161 -11.51 -33.70 -14.91
CA GLU A 161 -10.58 -34.83 -15.05
C GLU A 161 -11.26 -36.24 -15.09
N GLU A 162 -12.56 -36.38 -14.77
CA GLU A 162 -13.23 -37.68 -14.80
C GLU A 162 -14.68 -37.56 -15.34
N HIS A 163 -14.90 -38.11 -16.50
CA HIS A 163 -16.19 -38.19 -17.19
C HIS A 163 -17.06 -39.33 -16.63
N GLU A 164 -17.67 -39.24 -15.45
CA GLU A 164 -18.87 -40.07 -15.16
C GLU A 164 -19.74 -39.60 -13.98
N LYS A 165 -21.01 -39.32 -14.32
CA LYS A 165 -22.30 -39.31 -13.61
C LYS A 165 -22.48 -38.75 -12.17
N LEU A 166 -23.68 -38.24 -11.94
CA LEU A 166 -24.22 -37.61 -10.71
C LEU A 166 -23.84 -38.35 -9.39
N LEU A 167 -23.68 -39.66 -9.42
CA LEU A 167 -23.22 -40.48 -8.30
C LEU A 167 -21.80 -40.11 -7.86
N SER A 168 -20.94 -39.70 -8.81
CA SER A 168 -19.57 -39.29 -8.54
C SER A 168 -19.50 -37.96 -7.79
N THR A 169 -20.49 -37.08 -7.98
CA THR A 169 -20.55 -35.77 -7.27
C THR A 169 -20.87 -35.98 -5.78
N LEU A 170 -21.79 -36.86 -5.43
CA LEU A 170 -22.10 -37.19 -4.05
C LEU A 170 -20.94 -37.92 -3.35
N GLN A 171 -20.27 -38.79 -4.07
CA GLN A 171 -19.06 -39.47 -3.59
C GLN A 171 -17.90 -38.45 -3.39
N LEU A 172 -17.76 -37.45 -4.28
CA LEU A 172 -16.78 -36.39 -4.14
C LEU A 172 -17.08 -35.53 -2.91
N LEU A 173 -18.33 -35.12 -2.70
CA LEU A 173 -18.74 -34.34 -1.50
C LEU A 173 -18.49 -35.14 -0.21
N ARG A 174 -18.74 -36.42 -0.22
CA ARG A 174 -18.42 -37.29 0.91
C ARG A 174 -16.93 -37.46 1.12
N ARG A 175 -16.14 -37.54 0.04
CA ARG A 175 -14.67 -37.59 0.07
C ARG A 175 -14.08 -36.29 0.62
N ILE A 176 -14.64 -35.15 0.25
CA ILE A 176 -14.23 -33.84 0.77
C ILE A 176 -14.56 -33.69 2.27
N GLY A 177 -15.45 -34.53 2.83
CA GLY A 177 -15.86 -34.42 4.23
C GLY A 177 -16.70 -33.20 4.52
N LEU A 178 -17.74 -33.02 3.71
CA LEU A 178 -18.65 -31.87 3.78
C LEU A 178 -19.18 -31.65 5.21
N THR A 179 -19.60 -32.71 5.91
CA THR A 179 -20.12 -32.63 7.28
C THR A 179 -19.10 -32.07 8.27
N GLN A 180 -17.85 -32.55 8.21
CA GLN A 180 -16.79 -32.04 9.09
C GLN A 180 -16.44 -30.61 8.79
N ASN A 181 -16.38 -30.24 7.50
CA ASN A 181 -16.11 -28.87 7.08
C ASN A 181 -17.26 -27.94 7.49
N LEU A 182 -18.51 -28.36 7.36
CA LEU A 182 -19.69 -27.60 7.77
C LEU A 182 -19.70 -27.38 9.29
N LEU A 183 -19.46 -28.41 10.09
CA LEU A 183 -19.36 -28.30 11.54
C LEU A 183 -18.25 -27.32 11.97
N LEU A 184 -17.05 -27.49 11.42
CA LEU A 184 -15.93 -26.58 11.70
C LEU A 184 -16.21 -25.15 11.22
N SER A 185 -16.96 -24.98 10.14
CA SER A 185 -17.37 -23.66 9.67
C SER A 185 -18.38 -23.00 10.60
N VAL A 186 -19.35 -23.76 11.14
CA VAL A 186 -20.28 -23.25 12.15
C VAL A 186 -19.54 -22.82 13.40
N LEU A 187 -18.63 -23.65 13.92
CA LEU A 187 -17.82 -23.29 15.09
C LEU A 187 -16.93 -22.07 14.81
N LEU A 188 -16.32 -22.01 13.64
CA LEU A 188 -15.49 -20.87 13.22
C LEU A 188 -16.30 -19.56 13.27
N GLN A 189 -17.49 -19.54 12.66
CA GLN A 189 -18.34 -18.36 12.61
C GLN A 189 -18.89 -18.01 13.99
N PHE A 190 -19.23 -18.99 14.80
CA PHE A 190 -19.62 -18.75 16.18
C PHE A 190 -18.54 -18.00 16.97
N PHE A 191 -17.29 -18.44 16.92
CA PHE A 191 -16.20 -17.75 17.63
C PHE A 191 -15.86 -16.38 17.04
N ILE A 192 -15.94 -16.20 15.70
CA ILE A 192 -15.80 -14.89 15.09
C ILE A 192 -16.90 -13.93 15.60
N LEU A 193 -18.15 -14.33 15.54
CA LEU A 193 -19.27 -13.49 16.02
C LEU A 193 -19.17 -13.24 17.53
N SER A 194 -18.82 -14.27 18.31
CA SER A 194 -18.66 -14.11 19.77
C SER A 194 -17.60 -13.06 20.12
N SER A 195 -16.51 -12.97 19.35
CA SER A 195 -15.50 -11.95 19.60
C SER A 195 -16.02 -10.51 19.39
N TYR A 196 -16.86 -10.28 18.38
CA TYR A 196 -17.54 -9.00 18.19
C TYR A 196 -18.53 -8.69 19.33
N VAL A 197 -19.33 -9.70 19.69
CA VAL A 197 -20.34 -9.54 20.75
C VAL A 197 -19.67 -9.26 22.11
N LEU A 198 -18.58 -9.96 22.44
CA LEU A 198 -17.80 -9.72 23.67
C LEU A 198 -17.22 -8.31 23.74
N LEU A 199 -16.86 -7.70 22.62
CA LEU A 199 -16.45 -6.31 22.56
C LEU A 199 -17.65 -5.35 22.68
N ALA A 200 -18.75 -5.66 21.96
CA ALA A 200 -19.92 -4.80 21.92
C ALA A 200 -20.69 -4.71 23.24
N VAL A 201 -20.81 -5.82 23.98
CA VAL A 201 -21.48 -5.83 25.30
C VAL A 201 -20.79 -4.91 26.30
N GLN A 202 -19.49 -4.66 26.17
CA GLN A 202 -18.77 -3.73 27.04
C GLN A 202 -19.15 -2.26 26.75
N LEU A 203 -19.44 -1.95 25.48
CA LEU A 203 -19.85 -0.61 25.04
C LEU A 203 -21.36 -0.39 25.19
N LEU A 204 -22.15 -1.46 25.11
CA LEU A 204 -23.60 -1.45 25.08
C LEU A 204 -24.17 -2.53 26.04
N PRO A 205 -24.00 -2.38 27.37
CA PRO A 205 -24.33 -3.41 28.34
C PRO A 205 -25.85 -3.75 28.38
N ASP A 206 -26.69 -2.79 28.05
CA ASP A 206 -28.16 -2.94 28.08
C ASP A 206 -28.74 -3.54 26.79
N THR A 207 -27.90 -3.82 25.80
CA THR A 207 -28.35 -4.34 24.50
C THR A 207 -28.46 -5.85 24.52
N SER A 208 -29.51 -6.39 23.91
CA SER A 208 -29.73 -7.83 23.79
C SER A 208 -28.55 -8.49 23.05
N ILE A 209 -27.96 -9.52 23.65
CA ILE A 209 -26.89 -10.31 23.06
C ILE A 209 -27.32 -10.90 21.71
N LEU A 210 -28.56 -11.34 21.57
CA LEU A 210 -29.09 -11.90 20.33
C LEU A 210 -29.14 -10.85 19.21
N LEU A 211 -29.52 -9.61 19.54
CA LEU A 211 -29.50 -8.48 18.61
C LEU A 211 -28.08 -8.20 18.11
N LEU A 212 -27.07 -8.23 19.01
CA LEU A 212 -25.67 -8.03 18.66
C LEU A 212 -25.15 -9.15 17.74
N TYR A 213 -25.49 -10.43 18.01
CA TYR A 213 -25.16 -11.54 17.09
C TYR A 213 -25.77 -11.30 15.70
N GLY A 214 -27.03 -10.83 15.65
CA GLY A 214 -27.71 -10.49 14.42
C GLY A 214 -27.00 -9.37 13.66
N ALA A 215 -26.72 -8.26 14.32
CA ALA A 215 -26.05 -7.11 13.74
C ALA A 215 -24.65 -7.50 13.17
N PHE A 216 -23.83 -8.18 13.96
CA PHE A 216 -22.50 -8.57 13.51
C PHE A 216 -22.48 -9.67 12.46
N SER A 217 -23.53 -10.49 12.34
CA SER A 217 -23.63 -11.44 11.23
C SER A 217 -23.69 -10.74 9.88
N ILE A 218 -24.37 -9.61 9.79
CA ILE A 218 -24.44 -8.77 8.59
C ILE A 218 -23.09 -8.10 8.33
N VAL A 219 -22.43 -7.61 9.38
CA VAL A 219 -21.09 -7.00 9.27
C VAL A 219 -20.07 -8.02 8.74
N VAL A 220 -20.03 -9.24 9.30
CA VAL A 220 -19.11 -10.30 8.85
C VAL A 220 -19.43 -10.72 7.41
N LEU A 221 -20.71 -10.79 7.05
CA LEU A 221 -21.12 -11.06 5.66
C LEU A 221 -20.58 -10.00 4.69
N ALA A 222 -20.73 -8.73 5.04
CA ALA A 222 -20.24 -7.62 4.22
C ALA A 222 -18.72 -7.65 4.03
N THR A 223 -17.97 -8.08 5.05
CA THR A 223 -16.50 -8.23 4.93
C THR A 223 -16.06 -9.36 4.01
N ALA A 224 -16.95 -10.33 3.73
CA ALA A 224 -16.66 -11.41 2.79
C ALA A 224 -16.73 -10.96 1.33
N ILE A 225 -17.36 -9.82 1.04
CA ILE A 225 -17.41 -9.23 -0.31
C ILE A 225 -16.02 -8.69 -0.65
N PRO A 226 -15.43 -9.07 -1.82
CA PRO A 226 -14.05 -8.74 -2.15
C PRO A 226 -13.87 -7.29 -2.65
N ILE A 227 -14.40 -6.30 -1.89
CA ILE A 227 -14.41 -4.88 -2.28
C ILE A 227 -13.35 -4.06 -1.52
N GLY A 228 -12.68 -4.62 -0.50
CA GLY A 228 -11.76 -3.89 0.39
C GLY A 228 -10.46 -4.62 0.69
N PHE A 229 -9.58 -3.94 1.40
CA PHE A 229 -8.35 -4.49 1.93
C PHE A 229 -8.68 -5.33 3.17
N GLY A 230 -8.75 -6.65 3.04
CA GLY A 230 -9.01 -7.57 4.16
C GLY A 230 -10.31 -7.33 4.94
N GLY A 231 -11.26 -6.58 4.39
CA GLY A 231 -12.48 -6.17 5.08
C GLY A 231 -12.32 -4.91 5.95
N TYR A 232 -11.10 -4.37 6.10
CA TYR A 232 -10.88 -3.11 6.81
C TYR A 232 -11.56 -1.95 6.09
N GLY A 233 -12.16 -1.07 6.83
CA GLY A 233 -12.95 0.03 6.33
C GLY A 233 -14.38 -0.39 5.95
N VAL A 234 -14.58 -1.49 5.25
CA VAL A 234 -15.93 -2.04 4.96
C VAL A 234 -16.59 -2.52 6.24
N ARG A 235 -15.84 -3.15 7.12
CA ARG A 235 -16.29 -3.62 8.44
C ARG A 235 -16.81 -2.49 9.31
N GLU A 236 -15.99 -1.46 9.47
CA GLU A 236 -16.31 -0.31 10.33
C GLU A 236 -17.51 0.46 9.78
N ALA A 237 -17.52 0.74 8.48
CA ALA A 237 -18.63 1.42 7.82
C ALA A 237 -19.93 0.61 7.89
N THR A 238 -19.87 -0.70 7.64
CA THR A 238 -21.05 -1.56 7.75
C THR A 238 -21.51 -1.70 9.18
N ALA A 239 -20.61 -1.77 10.16
CA ALA A 239 -20.97 -1.83 11.57
C ALA A 239 -21.71 -0.58 11.99
N GLY A 240 -21.25 0.63 11.62
CA GLY A 240 -21.96 1.87 11.87
C GLY A 240 -23.34 1.91 11.22
N ALA A 241 -23.44 1.54 9.94
CA ALA A 241 -24.70 1.51 9.20
C ALA A 241 -25.71 0.49 9.76
N VAL A 242 -25.24 -0.71 10.10
CA VAL A 242 -26.07 -1.77 10.69
C VAL A 242 -26.54 -1.35 12.08
N PHE A 243 -25.68 -0.82 12.93
CA PHE A 243 -26.07 -0.35 14.27
C PHE A 243 -27.15 0.73 14.16
N LEU A 244 -26.96 1.71 13.28
CA LEU A 244 -27.96 2.74 13.04
C LEU A 244 -29.31 2.15 12.61
N SER A 245 -29.30 1.14 11.73
CA SER A 245 -30.51 0.48 11.25
C SER A 245 -31.21 -0.38 12.31
N PHE A 246 -30.49 -0.80 13.35
CA PHE A 246 -31.04 -1.49 14.53
C PHE A 246 -31.39 -0.55 15.69
N GLY A 247 -31.35 0.77 15.47
CA GLY A 247 -31.63 1.77 16.51
C GLY A 247 -30.50 1.89 17.57
N LEU A 248 -29.31 1.40 17.27
CA LEU A 248 -28.13 1.48 18.13
C LEU A 248 -27.21 2.64 17.70
N PRO A 249 -26.37 3.18 18.61
CA PRO A 249 -25.40 4.22 18.26
C PRO A 249 -24.42 3.75 17.18
N ALA A 250 -24.36 4.46 16.06
CA ALA A 250 -23.47 4.13 14.94
C ALA A 250 -21.99 4.15 15.36
N GLU A 251 -21.62 5.10 16.22
CA GLU A 251 -20.27 5.29 16.77
C GLU A 251 -19.81 4.06 17.55
N ALA A 252 -20.69 3.43 18.32
CA ALA A 252 -20.40 2.19 19.03
C ALA A 252 -20.14 1.04 18.06
N GLY A 253 -20.90 0.93 16.97
CA GLY A 253 -20.68 -0.05 15.90
C GLY A 253 -19.31 0.12 15.25
N ILE A 254 -18.96 1.36 14.88
CA ILE A 254 -17.65 1.70 14.30
C ILE A 254 -16.52 1.38 15.28
N ALA A 255 -16.67 1.76 16.56
CA ALA A 255 -15.69 1.50 17.60
C ALA A 255 -15.43 -0.01 17.76
N VAL A 256 -16.48 -0.83 17.85
CA VAL A 256 -16.32 -2.31 17.91
C VAL A 256 -15.61 -2.85 16.69
N GLY A 257 -15.94 -2.36 15.48
CA GLY A 257 -15.25 -2.75 14.23
C GLY A 257 -13.75 -2.46 14.29
N LEU A 258 -13.37 -1.26 14.75
CA LEU A 258 -11.97 -0.85 14.90
C LEU A 258 -11.24 -1.69 15.95
N ILE A 259 -11.84 -1.87 17.14
CA ILE A 259 -11.27 -2.65 18.23
C ILE A 259 -11.05 -4.10 17.78
N TYR A 260 -12.05 -4.70 17.13
CA TYR A 260 -11.91 -6.04 16.56
C TYR A 260 -10.78 -6.11 15.54
N SER A 261 -10.64 -5.11 14.67
CA SER A 261 -9.59 -5.05 13.65
C SER A 261 -8.20 -5.08 14.27
N VAL A 262 -7.97 -4.24 15.29
CA VAL A 262 -6.70 -4.18 16.04
C VAL A 262 -6.45 -5.49 16.79
N THR A 263 -7.48 -6.01 17.47
CA THR A 263 -7.39 -7.27 18.22
C THR A 263 -7.06 -8.46 17.31
N HIS A 264 -7.71 -8.54 16.16
CA HIS A 264 -7.46 -9.58 15.16
C HIS A 264 -6.01 -9.53 14.64
N LEU A 265 -5.48 -8.33 14.34
CA LEU A 265 -4.09 -8.15 13.92
C LEU A 265 -3.10 -8.57 15.00
N LEU A 266 -3.35 -8.21 16.25
CA LEU A 266 -2.53 -8.55 17.39
C LEU A 266 -2.48 -10.08 17.59
N VAL A 267 -3.63 -10.74 17.62
CA VAL A 267 -3.73 -12.20 17.77
C VAL A 267 -3.09 -12.92 16.60
N LEU A 268 -3.30 -12.45 15.37
CA LEU A 268 -2.65 -13.00 14.17
C LEU A 268 -1.12 -12.85 14.24
N GLY A 269 -0.62 -11.69 14.65
CA GLY A 269 0.81 -11.45 14.82
C GLY A 269 1.46 -12.42 15.82
N ILE A 270 0.81 -12.63 16.96
CA ILE A 270 1.26 -13.60 17.97
C ILE A 270 1.27 -15.04 17.38
N ASN A 271 0.22 -15.44 16.66
CA ASN A 271 0.16 -16.78 16.04
C ASN A 271 1.23 -16.98 14.97
N ILE A 272 1.52 -15.95 14.18
CA ILE A 272 2.61 -15.99 13.20
C ILE A 272 3.94 -16.14 13.93
N PHE A 273 4.20 -15.37 14.98
CA PHE A 273 5.43 -15.47 15.77
C PHE A 273 5.60 -16.88 16.37
N ILE A 274 4.56 -17.45 16.98
CA ILE A 274 4.57 -18.82 17.51
C ILE A 274 4.85 -19.83 16.39
N SER A 275 4.18 -19.70 15.24
CA SER A 275 4.34 -20.65 14.13
C SER A 275 5.71 -20.55 13.44
N LEU A 276 6.38 -19.41 13.50
CA LEU A 276 7.73 -19.23 13.00
C LEU A 276 8.79 -19.71 13.99
N SER A 277 8.52 -19.61 15.30
CA SER A 277 9.44 -20.07 16.36
C SER A 277 9.45 -21.61 16.49
N ALA A 278 8.37 -22.28 16.12
CA ALA A 278 8.31 -23.74 16.08
C ALA A 278 9.14 -24.27 14.88
N GLN A 279 10.41 -24.63 15.14
CA GLN A 279 11.30 -25.22 14.13
C GLN A 279 10.78 -26.63 13.75
N ASP A 280 10.24 -26.73 12.53
CA ASP A 280 9.88 -28.03 11.95
C ASP A 280 11.02 -28.47 11.01
N ASN A 281 11.89 -29.38 11.51
CA ASN A 281 13.06 -29.87 10.76
C ASN A 281 12.68 -30.56 9.43
N SER A 282 11.44 -31.06 9.32
CA SER A 282 10.89 -31.66 8.10
C SER A 282 10.71 -30.65 6.97
N THR A 283 10.41 -29.39 7.32
CA THR A 283 10.15 -28.31 6.35
C THR A 283 11.44 -27.73 5.75
N GLN A 284 12.55 -27.79 6.48
CA GLN A 284 13.84 -27.28 5.98
C GLN A 284 14.37 -28.09 4.78
N ASN A 285 14.12 -29.39 4.74
CA ASN A 285 14.58 -30.26 3.65
C ASN A 285 13.73 -30.08 2.38
N ALA A 286 12.43 -29.84 2.52
CA ALA A 286 11.53 -29.59 1.39
C ALA A 286 11.76 -28.21 0.73
N ILE A 287 12.09 -27.19 1.53
CA ILE A 287 12.34 -25.83 1.03
C ILE A 287 13.74 -25.69 0.38
N ARG A 288 14.71 -26.53 0.79
CA ARG A 288 16.07 -26.50 0.24
C ARG A 288 16.20 -26.99 -1.21
N SER A 289 15.28 -27.83 -1.67
CA SER A 289 15.39 -28.50 -2.99
C SER A 289 14.68 -27.74 -4.14
N GLU A 290 13.93 -26.69 -3.87
CA GLU A 290 13.08 -26.07 -4.88
C GLU A 290 13.35 -24.57 -5.05
N GLN A 291 13.87 -24.18 -6.21
CA GLN A 291 13.83 -22.80 -6.69
C GLN A 291 12.35 -22.44 -6.95
N ILE A 292 11.73 -21.72 -6.00
CA ILE A 292 10.34 -21.32 -6.09
C ILE A 292 10.24 -20.23 -7.17
N ASN A 293 9.50 -20.50 -8.23
CA ASN A 293 9.22 -19.51 -9.27
C ASN A 293 8.15 -18.52 -8.79
N TYR A 294 8.56 -17.42 -8.16
CA TYR A 294 7.68 -16.41 -7.53
C TYR A 294 7.06 -15.42 -8.52
N SER A 295 7.41 -15.49 -9.79
CA SER A 295 7.14 -14.46 -10.80
C SER A 295 5.70 -13.92 -10.85
N PRO A 296 4.61 -14.74 -10.89
CA PRO A 296 3.26 -14.18 -11.13
C PRO A 296 2.74 -13.30 -10.00
N LEU A 297 3.00 -13.67 -8.74
CA LEU A 297 2.49 -12.92 -7.59
C LEU A 297 3.23 -11.58 -7.44
N TRP A 298 4.56 -11.61 -7.61
CA TRP A 298 5.38 -10.40 -7.59
C TRP A 298 4.99 -9.44 -8.71
N LEU A 299 4.70 -9.98 -9.89
CA LEU A 299 4.26 -9.18 -11.03
C LEU A 299 2.92 -8.49 -10.74
N ILE A 300 1.92 -9.22 -10.23
CA ILE A 300 0.61 -8.66 -9.89
C ILE A 300 0.73 -7.58 -8.82
N THR A 301 1.43 -7.84 -7.72
CA THR A 301 1.62 -6.86 -6.65
C THR A 301 2.38 -5.63 -7.13
N ALA A 302 3.38 -5.82 -7.98
CA ALA A 302 4.14 -4.72 -8.58
C ALA A 302 3.29 -3.87 -9.54
N ILE A 303 2.39 -4.47 -10.31
CA ILE A 303 1.44 -3.74 -11.17
C ILE A 303 0.50 -2.87 -10.32
N PHE A 304 -0.10 -3.43 -9.28
CA PHE A 304 -0.96 -2.65 -8.37
C PHE A 304 -0.21 -1.51 -7.69
N ALA A 305 1.00 -1.77 -7.19
CA ALA A 305 1.83 -0.74 -6.60
C ALA A 305 2.20 0.36 -7.59
N ALA A 306 2.53 0.00 -8.83
CA ALA A 306 2.84 0.94 -9.91
C ALA A 306 1.66 1.87 -10.22
N ILE A 307 0.44 1.35 -10.23
CA ILE A 307 -0.77 2.14 -10.41
C ILE A 307 -1.00 3.06 -9.20
N PHE A 308 -1.00 2.50 -7.99
CA PHE A 308 -1.36 3.24 -6.79
C PHE A 308 -0.30 4.26 -6.35
N MET A 309 0.95 4.13 -6.77
CA MET A 309 2.00 5.10 -6.44
C MET A 309 1.72 6.52 -7.00
N CYS A 310 0.89 6.62 -8.04
CA CYS A 310 0.47 7.89 -8.62
C CYS A 310 -0.69 8.58 -7.86
N PHE A 311 -1.20 7.98 -6.78
CA PHE A 311 -2.32 8.50 -6.00
C PHE A 311 -1.88 8.84 -4.57
N GLN A 312 -2.25 10.01 -4.09
CA GLN A 312 -2.01 10.42 -2.72
C GLN A 312 -3.30 10.98 -2.12
N ILE A 313 -3.70 10.46 -0.97
CA ILE A 313 -4.91 10.84 -0.28
C ILE A 313 -4.51 11.60 0.98
N ARG A 314 -5.09 12.78 1.17
CA ARG A 314 -4.89 13.60 2.37
C ARG A 314 -6.06 13.35 3.31
N ILE A 315 -5.76 12.86 4.50
CA ILE A 315 -6.76 12.56 5.52
C ILE A 315 -6.52 13.54 6.67
N PRO A 316 -7.50 14.40 7.00
CA PRO A 316 -7.44 15.15 8.24
C PRO A 316 -7.62 14.16 9.40
N LEU A 317 -6.63 14.02 10.24
CA LEU A 317 -6.65 13.15 11.41
C LEU A 317 -5.92 13.87 12.56
N LEU A 318 -6.53 13.90 13.76
CA LEU A 318 -5.90 14.39 15.00
C LEU A 318 -5.23 15.77 14.83
N ASN A 319 -5.99 16.79 14.40
CA ASN A 319 -5.48 18.16 14.17
C ASN A 319 -4.36 18.31 13.12
N GLY A 320 -4.04 17.25 12.37
CA GLY A 320 -3.04 17.25 11.31
C GLY A 320 -3.55 16.67 9.98
N ILE A 321 -2.76 16.80 8.93
CA ILE A 321 -3.03 16.17 7.63
C ILE A 321 -2.04 15.03 7.45
N ILE A 322 -2.55 13.80 7.46
CA ILE A 322 -1.76 12.62 7.11
C ILE A 322 -1.90 12.35 5.61
N THR A 323 -0.77 12.20 4.95
CA THR A 323 -0.74 11.85 3.53
C THR A 323 -0.53 10.34 3.38
N LEU A 324 -1.57 9.63 2.94
CA LEU A 324 -1.52 8.21 2.64
C LEU A 324 -1.46 7.97 1.14
N ASN A 325 -0.60 7.05 0.75
CA ASN A 325 -0.60 6.50 -0.60
C ASN A 325 -1.11 5.05 -0.54
N PRO A 326 -2.08 4.65 -1.37
CA PRO A 326 -2.54 3.26 -1.35
C PRO A 326 -1.43 2.23 -1.62
N ALA A 327 -0.34 2.63 -2.29
CA ALA A 327 0.84 1.80 -2.48
C ALA A 327 1.65 1.57 -1.18
N ASP A 328 1.48 2.39 -0.12
CA ASP A 328 2.16 2.22 1.18
C ASP A 328 1.85 0.85 1.76
N LEU A 329 0.59 0.46 1.68
CA LEU A 329 0.12 -0.82 2.17
C LEU A 329 0.76 -2.00 1.41
N ILE A 330 0.82 -1.90 0.07
CA ILE A 330 1.44 -2.93 -0.78
C ILE A 330 2.93 -3.05 -0.48
N ALA A 331 3.64 -1.93 -0.36
CA ALA A 331 5.05 -1.90 -0.02
C ALA A 331 5.32 -2.53 1.37
N LEU A 332 4.47 -2.23 2.36
CA LEU A 332 4.56 -2.80 3.70
C LEU A 332 4.38 -4.32 3.69
N ILE A 333 3.43 -4.83 2.92
CA ILE A 333 3.23 -6.26 2.75
C ILE A 333 4.48 -6.92 2.18
N ILE A 334 5.00 -6.34 1.11
CA ILE A 334 6.19 -6.86 0.44
C ILE A 334 7.37 -6.85 1.43
N ALA A 335 7.53 -5.80 2.21
CA ALA A 335 8.57 -5.71 3.23
C ALA A 335 8.42 -6.77 4.33
N ILE A 336 7.21 -6.95 4.86
CA ILE A 336 6.91 -7.99 5.85
C ILE A 336 7.16 -9.39 5.27
N ASN A 337 6.71 -9.65 4.04
CA ASN A 337 6.96 -10.91 3.37
C ASN A 337 8.46 -11.17 3.17
N ALA A 338 9.21 -10.15 2.79
CA ALA A 338 10.66 -10.21 2.65
C ALA A 338 11.34 -10.59 3.98
N LEU A 339 10.92 -9.95 5.08
CA LEU A 339 11.43 -10.24 6.42
C LEU A 339 11.11 -11.66 6.86
N ILE A 340 9.87 -12.13 6.63
CA ILE A 340 9.44 -13.50 6.93
C ILE A 340 10.28 -14.51 6.14
N LEU A 341 10.44 -14.31 4.82
CA LEU A 341 11.23 -15.20 3.98
C LEU A 341 12.71 -15.23 4.40
N ALA A 342 13.29 -14.08 4.73
CA ALA A 342 14.65 -14.00 5.21
C ALA A 342 14.84 -14.77 6.54
N TYR A 343 13.88 -14.67 7.44
CA TYR A 343 13.87 -15.41 8.71
C TYR A 343 13.74 -16.93 8.48
N ILE A 344 12.76 -17.37 7.66
CA ILE A 344 12.52 -18.77 7.37
C ILE A 344 13.74 -19.44 6.72
N GLN A 345 14.44 -18.72 5.84
CA GLN A 345 15.60 -19.26 5.14
C GLN A 345 16.89 -19.22 5.99
N SER A 346 16.83 -18.74 7.22
CA SER A 346 18.00 -18.52 8.11
C SER A 346 19.11 -17.70 7.43
N LYS A 347 18.76 -16.95 6.40
CA LYS A 347 19.69 -16.21 5.56
C LYS A 347 19.48 -14.71 5.70
N ILE A 348 19.49 -14.19 6.94
CA ILE A 348 19.42 -12.74 7.21
C ILE A 348 20.46 -11.95 6.40
N GLY A 349 21.55 -12.61 5.96
CA GLY A 349 22.55 -12.02 5.08
C GLY A 349 22.18 -11.98 3.60
N HIS A 350 21.01 -12.44 3.18
CA HIS A 350 20.54 -12.47 1.79
C HIS A 350 19.33 -11.56 1.56
N PHE A 351 19.20 -10.50 2.35
CA PHE A 351 18.30 -9.44 1.96
C PHE A 351 18.67 -8.97 0.56
N TRP A 352 17.67 -8.76 -0.28
CA TRP A 352 17.84 -8.32 -1.67
C TRP A 352 18.55 -6.97 -1.79
N VAL A 353 18.65 -6.23 -0.69
CA VAL A 353 19.40 -4.97 -0.58
C VAL A 353 20.87 -5.27 -0.32
N ASN A 354 21.77 -4.55 -0.99
CA ASN A 354 23.20 -4.68 -0.81
C ASN A 354 23.60 -4.53 0.68
N ARG A 355 24.51 -5.41 1.16
CA ARG A 355 24.98 -5.40 2.55
C ARG A 355 25.54 -4.05 3.00
N MET A 356 26.15 -3.30 2.09
CA MET A 356 26.69 -1.96 2.39
C MET A 356 25.59 -0.94 2.77
N MET A 357 24.34 -1.19 2.41
CA MET A 357 23.22 -0.29 2.74
C MET A 357 22.74 -0.45 4.19
N TRP A 358 22.95 -1.61 4.83
CA TRP A 358 22.40 -1.87 6.16
C TRP A 358 22.86 -0.90 7.24
N PRO A 359 24.18 -0.61 7.35
CA PRO A 359 24.64 0.42 8.29
C PRO A 359 23.95 1.77 8.04
N GLY A 360 23.80 2.14 6.76
CA GLY A 360 23.11 3.39 6.38
C GLY A 360 21.64 3.39 6.74
N ILE A 361 20.92 2.30 6.54
CA ILE A 361 19.50 2.15 6.90
C ILE A 361 19.33 2.26 8.43
N ILE A 362 20.18 1.58 9.19
CA ILE A 362 20.16 1.61 10.65
C ILE A 362 20.46 3.03 11.16
N CYS A 363 21.52 3.67 10.67
CA CYS A 363 21.87 5.03 11.02
C CYS A 363 20.75 6.03 10.67
N PHE A 364 20.13 5.89 9.50
CA PHE A 364 19.00 6.72 9.12
C PHE A 364 17.78 6.54 10.02
N ALA A 365 17.46 5.29 10.39
CA ALA A 365 16.37 5.01 11.33
C ALA A 365 16.68 5.57 12.73
N LEU A 366 17.92 5.46 13.20
CA LEU A 366 18.37 6.06 14.45
C LEU A 366 18.28 7.59 14.41
N MET A 367 18.69 8.21 13.32
CA MET A 367 18.58 9.66 13.11
C MET A 367 17.15 10.17 13.34
N ILE A 368 16.18 9.55 12.65
CA ILE A 368 14.76 9.91 12.76
C ILE A 368 14.26 9.66 14.20
N SER A 369 14.62 8.53 14.81
CA SER A 369 14.18 8.17 16.15
C SER A 369 14.76 9.11 17.22
N ILE A 370 16.04 9.47 17.13
CA ILE A 370 16.69 10.44 18.02
C ILE A 370 16.06 11.83 17.82
N GLY A 371 15.92 12.28 16.59
CA GLY A 371 15.29 13.57 16.29
C GLY A 371 13.85 13.65 16.84
N TRP A 372 13.06 12.57 16.69
CA TRP A 372 11.72 12.51 17.26
C TRP A 372 11.75 12.57 18.79
N PHE A 373 12.65 11.84 19.44
CA PHE A 373 12.79 11.84 20.90
C PHE A 373 13.20 13.23 21.43
N VAL A 374 14.12 13.91 20.76
CA VAL A 374 14.52 15.28 21.10
C VAL A 374 13.35 16.26 20.92
N GLY A 375 12.60 16.14 19.82
CA GLY A 375 11.39 16.94 19.59
C GLY A 375 10.34 16.71 20.66
N TRP A 376 10.13 15.46 21.06
CA TRP A 376 9.21 15.10 22.15
C TRP A 376 9.61 15.70 23.50
N ILE A 377 10.91 15.75 23.82
CA ILE A 377 11.40 16.41 25.04
C ILE A 377 11.17 17.91 24.99
N ASN A 378 11.42 18.55 23.84
CA ASN A 378 11.39 19.99 23.72
C ASN A 378 9.97 20.58 23.58
N PHE A 379 9.08 19.87 22.87
CA PHE A 379 7.75 20.37 22.50
C PHE A 379 6.59 19.49 22.99
N GLY A 380 6.87 18.34 23.62
CA GLY A 380 5.85 17.36 23.98
C GLY A 380 5.41 16.51 22.79
N SER A 381 4.15 16.05 22.82
CA SER A 381 3.59 15.20 21.76
C SER A 381 3.28 16.01 20.51
N ASN A 382 4.15 15.98 19.51
CA ASN A 382 3.88 16.54 18.19
C ASN A 382 3.31 15.45 17.28
N GLU A 383 2.00 15.52 17.00
CA GLU A 383 1.28 14.54 16.20
C GLU A 383 1.77 14.49 14.76
N TRP A 384 2.11 15.63 14.19
CA TRP A 384 2.65 15.71 12.83
C TRP A 384 4.01 15.00 12.72
N ALA A 385 4.92 15.22 13.68
CA ALA A 385 6.22 14.57 13.70
C ALA A 385 6.09 13.05 13.89
N PHE A 386 5.17 12.60 14.72
CA PHE A 386 4.87 11.17 14.89
C PHE A 386 4.32 10.54 13.62
N ALA A 387 3.23 11.11 13.08
CA ALA A 387 2.50 10.52 11.96
C ALA A 387 3.27 10.61 10.64
N ASN A 388 3.80 11.79 10.30
CA ASN A 388 4.42 12.01 8.99
C ASN A 388 5.92 11.64 8.96
N ARG A 389 6.59 11.58 10.12
CA ARG A 389 8.02 11.30 10.19
C ARG A 389 8.33 9.92 10.74
N LEU A 390 7.89 9.60 11.96
CA LEU A 390 8.22 8.32 12.57
C LEU A 390 7.45 7.16 11.90
N LEU A 391 6.14 7.27 11.72
CA LEU A 391 5.38 6.26 10.96
C LEU A 391 5.75 6.30 9.47
N GLY A 392 6.03 7.48 8.92
CA GLY A 392 6.54 7.65 7.57
C GLY A 392 7.83 6.88 7.31
N LEU A 393 8.70 6.70 8.32
CA LEU A 393 9.91 5.89 8.25
C LEU A 393 9.59 4.43 7.86
N ILE A 394 8.54 3.85 8.43
CA ILE A 394 8.11 2.48 8.11
C ILE A 394 7.72 2.38 6.64
N SER A 395 6.96 3.38 6.14
CA SER A 395 6.56 3.43 4.73
C SER A 395 7.78 3.48 3.80
N ILE A 396 8.70 4.42 4.00
CA ILE A 396 9.84 4.60 3.09
C ILE A 396 10.81 3.41 3.13
N LEU A 397 11.05 2.78 4.27
CA LEU A 397 11.83 1.55 4.36
C LEU A 397 11.14 0.39 3.66
N SER A 398 9.82 0.32 3.72
CA SER A 398 9.03 -0.65 2.96
C SER A 398 9.20 -0.48 1.45
N PHE A 399 9.21 0.76 0.94
CA PHE A 399 9.47 1.03 -0.48
C PHE A 399 10.90 0.71 -0.89
N LEU A 400 11.89 0.91 -0.03
CA LEU A 400 13.27 0.49 -0.30
C LEU A 400 13.35 -1.04 -0.48
N ILE A 401 12.76 -1.80 0.43
CA ILE A 401 12.70 -3.27 0.34
C ILE A 401 11.90 -3.69 -0.90
N PHE A 402 10.81 -3.02 -1.21
CA PHE A 402 9.99 -3.28 -2.39
C PHE A 402 10.80 -3.10 -3.69
N GLY A 403 11.50 -1.97 -3.85
CA GLY A 403 12.32 -1.71 -5.03
C GLY A 403 13.42 -2.77 -5.24
N ALA A 404 14.09 -3.16 -4.15
CA ALA A 404 15.12 -4.20 -4.18
C ALA A 404 14.54 -5.59 -4.51
N SER A 405 13.39 -5.93 -3.94
CA SER A 405 12.68 -7.19 -4.17
C SER A 405 12.21 -7.31 -5.61
N LEU A 406 11.65 -6.23 -6.15
CA LEU A 406 11.19 -6.18 -7.53
C LEU A 406 12.35 -6.50 -8.49
N ARG A 407 13.50 -5.86 -8.32
CA ARG A 407 14.67 -6.13 -9.14
C ARG A 407 15.19 -7.56 -9.02
N HIS A 408 15.03 -8.18 -7.86
CA HIS A 408 15.50 -9.54 -7.62
C HIS A 408 14.58 -10.61 -8.21
N HIS A 409 13.25 -10.42 -8.17
CA HIS A 409 12.27 -11.46 -8.48
C HIS A 409 11.71 -11.41 -9.90
N LEU A 410 11.82 -10.28 -10.58
CA LEU A 410 11.25 -10.09 -11.90
C LEU A 410 12.28 -10.14 -13.00
N THR A 411 11.87 -10.59 -14.16
CA THR A 411 12.66 -10.58 -15.39
C THR A 411 12.75 -9.16 -15.97
N GLN A 412 13.72 -8.93 -16.83
CA GLN A 412 13.92 -7.65 -17.53
C GLN A 412 12.66 -7.18 -18.27
N THR A 413 11.94 -8.11 -18.91
CA THR A 413 10.70 -7.80 -19.64
C THR A 413 9.57 -7.37 -18.70
N GLU A 414 9.46 -8.01 -17.53
CA GLU A 414 8.47 -7.67 -16.50
C GLU A 414 8.77 -6.29 -15.87
N HIS A 415 10.05 -5.97 -15.61
CA HIS A 415 10.42 -4.62 -15.16
C HIS A 415 9.97 -3.55 -16.15
N GLN A 416 10.21 -3.75 -17.42
CA GLN A 416 9.80 -2.80 -18.47
C GLN A 416 8.28 -2.67 -18.55
N MET A 417 7.55 -3.76 -18.39
CA MET A 417 6.10 -3.74 -18.33
C MET A 417 5.61 -2.89 -17.16
N ILE A 418 6.16 -3.08 -15.96
CA ILE A 418 5.78 -2.33 -14.76
C ILE A 418 6.06 -0.83 -14.94
N PHE A 419 7.25 -0.48 -15.41
CA PHE A 419 7.58 0.94 -15.64
C PHE A 419 6.71 1.56 -16.72
N LYS A 420 6.33 0.83 -17.78
CA LYS A 420 5.36 1.32 -18.76
C LYS A 420 3.98 1.57 -18.14
N ILE A 421 3.49 0.63 -17.32
CA ILE A 421 2.21 0.80 -16.60
C ILE A 421 2.28 2.03 -15.69
N MET A 422 3.36 2.18 -14.96
CA MET A 422 3.55 3.33 -14.07
C MET A 422 3.60 4.66 -14.83
N MET A 423 4.34 4.70 -15.95
CA MET A 423 4.38 5.87 -16.83
C MET A 423 3.02 6.18 -17.44
N PHE A 424 2.31 5.17 -17.93
CA PHE A 424 0.97 5.30 -18.48
C PHE A 424 -0.01 5.83 -17.41
N THR A 425 0.02 5.28 -16.20
CA THR A 425 -0.81 5.77 -15.08
C THR A 425 -0.49 7.21 -14.73
N PHE A 426 0.80 7.56 -14.65
CA PHE A 426 1.23 8.94 -14.41
C PHE A 426 0.68 9.91 -15.47
N ILE A 427 0.81 9.56 -16.74
CA ILE A 427 0.29 10.36 -17.86
C ILE A 427 -1.23 10.47 -17.77
N THR A 428 -1.92 9.36 -17.55
CA THR A 428 -3.38 9.32 -17.43
C THR A 428 -3.89 10.20 -16.30
N THR A 429 -3.25 10.14 -15.12
CA THR A 429 -3.65 10.98 -13.97
C THR A 429 -3.50 12.47 -14.28
N GLY A 430 -2.46 12.86 -14.97
CA GLY A 430 -2.27 14.24 -15.41
C GLY A 430 -3.29 14.70 -16.46
N ILE A 431 -3.57 13.85 -17.46
CA ILE A 431 -4.59 14.13 -18.50
C ILE A 431 -5.99 14.24 -17.88
N VAL A 432 -6.33 13.32 -16.96
CA VAL A 432 -7.63 13.34 -16.26
C VAL A 432 -7.78 14.61 -15.44
N GLN A 433 -6.73 15.07 -14.74
CA GLN A 433 -6.78 16.35 -14.03
C GLN A 433 -7.03 17.52 -15.00
N ILE A 434 -6.32 17.55 -16.13
CA ILE A 434 -6.52 18.60 -17.14
C ILE A 434 -7.96 18.57 -17.64
N PHE A 435 -8.49 17.40 -17.98
CA PHE A 435 -9.87 17.23 -18.47
C PHE A 435 -10.91 17.66 -17.44
N ILE A 436 -10.75 17.26 -16.18
CA ILE A 436 -11.69 17.62 -15.11
C ILE A 436 -11.66 19.12 -14.84
N SER A 437 -10.47 19.75 -14.83
CA SER A 437 -10.36 21.20 -14.65
C SER A 437 -10.96 21.99 -15.80
N MET A 438 -11.13 21.39 -16.98
CA MET A 438 -11.83 22.02 -18.12
C MET A 438 -13.35 21.96 -18.04
N HIS A 439 -13.92 20.92 -17.43
CA HIS A 439 -15.35 20.60 -17.59
C HIS A 439 -16.17 20.62 -16.29
N LEU A 440 -15.50 20.55 -15.12
CA LEU A 440 -16.19 20.46 -13.85
C LEU A 440 -15.81 21.63 -12.92
N PRO A 441 -16.79 22.21 -12.20
CA PRO A 441 -16.48 23.20 -11.17
C PRO A 441 -15.60 22.55 -10.09
N LEU A 442 -14.61 23.27 -9.61
CA LEU A 442 -13.55 22.85 -8.66
C LEU A 442 -14.03 22.27 -7.31
N SER A 443 -15.34 22.09 -7.10
CA SER A 443 -15.93 21.56 -5.85
C SER A 443 -15.62 20.09 -5.57
N ILE A 444 -15.04 19.32 -6.50
CA ILE A 444 -14.57 17.94 -6.29
C ILE A 444 -13.21 17.90 -5.54
N SER A 445 -12.67 19.05 -5.19
CA SER A 445 -11.36 19.22 -4.57
C SER A 445 -11.21 18.68 -3.13
N VAL A 446 -12.26 18.14 -2.51
CA VAL A 446 -12.23 17.69 -1.10
C VAL A 446 -11.23 16.54 -0.87
N PHE A 447 -11.03 15.65 -1.87
CA PHE A 447 -10.11 14.52 -1.76
C PHE A 447 -8.73 14.76 -2.41
N PHE A 448 -8.73 15.61 -3.45
CA PHE A 448 -7.52 15.93 -4.19
C PHE A 448 -7.36 17.44 -4.14
N ASN A 449 -6.41 17.94 -3.37
CA ASN A 449 -6.13 19.37 -3.27
C ASN A 449 -5.54 19.84 -4.60
N TRP A 450 -6.40 19.93 -5.63
CA TRP A 450 -6.01 20.44 -6.94
C TRP A 450 -5.80 21.94 -6.84
N SER A 451 -4.55 22.33 -6.81
CA SER A 451 -4.18 23.70 -7.12
C SER A 451 -4.45 23.96 -8.61
N ASN A 452 -4.49 25.25 -9.00
CA ASN A 452 -4.57 25.65 -10.42
C ASN A 452 -3.35 25.19 -11.26
N MET A 453 -2.56 24.27 -10.74
CA MET A 453 -1.33 23.74 -11.32
C MET A 453 -1.44 22.23 -11.52
N LEU A 454 -0.78 21.70 -12.55
CA LEU A 454 -0.76 20.25 -12.80
C LEU A 454 -0.02 19.53 -11.68
N SER A 455 -0.74 18.66 -10.97
CA SER A 455 -0.24 17.86 -9.86
C SER A 455 -0.72 16.40 -9.89
N GLY A 456 -1.51 16.03 -10.90
CA GLY A 456 -2.16 14.70 -10.98
C GLY A 456 -3.02 14.45 -9.74
N PHE A 457 -3.06 13.21 -9.30
CA PHE A 457 -3.73 12.81 -8.05
C PHE A 457 -2.78 12.79 -6.83
N ILE A 458 -1.62 13.47 -6.92
CA ILE A 458 -0.66 13.62 -5.82
C ILE A 458 -0.98 14.88 -5.00
N GLY A 459 -1.63 15.86 -5.63
CA GLY A 459 -2.04 17.10 -4.98
C GLY A 459 -0.93 18.13 -4.70
N ASP A 460 0.34 17.78 -4.99
CA ASP A 460 1.49 18.71 -4.93
C ASP A 460 2.30 18.64 -6.23
N ARG A 461 2.51 19.82 -6.87
CA ARG A 461 3.21 19.91 -8.16
C ARG A 461 4.69 19.49 -8.11
N ASN A 462 5.36 19.73 -6.97
CA ASN A 462 6.77 19.39 -6.84
C ASN A 462 6.94 17.90 -6.62
N ALA A 463 6.07 17.28 -5.82
CA ALA A 463 6.01 15.83 -5.64
C ALA A 463 5.63 15.11 -6.95
N PHE A 464 4.68 15.66 -7.72
CA PHE A 464 4.33 15.17 -9.06
C PHE A 464 5.53 15.24 -10.01
N SER A 465 6.20 16.38 -10.07
CA SER A 465 7.38 16.57 -10.92
C SER A 465 8.51 15.62 -10.51
N PHE A 466 8.76 15.47 -9.21
CA PHE A 466 9.77 14.57 -8.69
C PHE A 466 9.47 13.11 -9.06
N LEU A 467 8.22 12.65 -8.84
CA LEU A 467 7.78 11.31 -9.24
C LEU A 467 8.02 11.06 -10.73
N GLY A 468 7.60 11.98 -11.60
CA GLY A 468 7.77 11.87 -13.05
C GLY A 468 9.25 11.77 -13.46
N LEU A 469 10.12 12.60 -12.91
CA LEU A 469 11.54 12.61 -13.25
C LEU A 469 12.28 11.37 -12.76
N ILE A 470 12.00 10.92 -11.55
CA ILE A 470 12.57 9.66 -11.03
C ILE A 470 12.08 8.46 -11.85
N LEU A 471 10.81 8.46 -12.25
CA LEU A 471 10.26 7.43 -13.11
C LEU A 471 10.95 7.39 -14.49
N VAL A 472 11.25 8.55 -15.06
CA VAL A 472 12.04 8.66 -16.31
C VAL A 472 13.44 8.06 -16.13
N ALA A 473 14.14 8.38 -15.03
CA ALA A 473 15.47 7.81 -14.76
C ALA A 473 15.44 6.27 -14.62
N LEU A 474 14.43 5.73 -13.92
CA LEU A 474 14.23 4.28 -13.75
C LEU A 474 13.85 3.59 -15.06
N ALA A 475 12.96 4.18 -15.85
CA ALA A 475 12.56 3.65 -17.15
C ALA A 475 13.70 3.65 -18.16
N ALA A 476 14.55 4.69 -18.17
CA ALA A 476 15.74 4.75 -19.00
C ALA A 476 16.75 3.65 -18.62
N ALA A 477 16.94 3.37 -17.33
CA ALA A 477 17.80 2.30 -16.85
C ALA A 477 17.40 0.91 -17.39
N THR A 478 16.09 0.66 -17.46
CA THR A 478 15.57 -0.66 -17.86
C THR A 478 15.41 -0.83 -19.36
N SER A 479 15.11 0.24 -20.09
CA SER A 479 14.88 0.17 -21.53
C SER A 479 16.14 -0.06 -22.37
N LEU A 480 17.30 0.30 -21.85
CA LEU A 480 18.58 0.22 -22.56
C LEU A 480 19.43 -0.99 -22.14
N GLN A 481 19.02 -1.74 -21.12
CA GLN A 481 19.66 -2.96 -20.66
C GLN A 481 19.05 -4.19 -21.35
N GLY A 482 19.43 -4.52 -22.55
CA GLY A 482 19.04 -5.78 -23.19
C GLY A 482 18.73 -5.66 -24.69
N GLN A 483 18.68 -6.81 -25.37
CA GLN A 483 18.26 -6.92 -26.78
C GLN A 483 16.73 -6.82 -26.87
N ILE A 484 16.20 -5.60 -26.84
CA ILE A 484 14.76 -5.39 -26.91
C ILE A 484 14.38 -5.14 -28.36
N HIS A 485 13.24 -5.73 -28.79
CA HIS A 485 12.62 -5.41 -30.06
C HIS A 485 12.38 -3.89 -30.18
N PHE A 486 12.94 -3.28 -31.18
CA PHE A 486 12.95 -1.85 -31.48
C PHE A 486 11.60 -1.11 -31.31
N PRO A 487 10.42 -1.70 -31.64
CA PRO A 487 9.14 -1.00 -31.43
C PRO A 487 8.77 -0.76 -29.97
N MET A 488 9.15 -1.65 -29.05
CA MET A 488 8.83 -1.51 -27.63
C MET A 488 9.66 -0.40 -26.94
N GLN A 489 10.88 -0.17 -27.37
CA GLN A 489 11.72 0.93 -26.88
C GLN A 489 11.15 2.30 -27.27
N ARG A 490 10.59 2.43 -28.47
CA ARG A 490 10.00 3.70 -28.95
C ARG A 490 8.89 4.19 -28.04
N ILE A 491 8.00 3.30 -27.57
CA ILE A 491 6.87 3.64 -26.69
C ILE A 491 7.38 4.24 -25.36
N ILE A 492 8.44 3.68 -24.78
CA ILE A 492 9.02 4.21 -23.53
C ILE A 492 9.54 5.63 -23.76
N PHE A 493 10.27 5.88 -24.85
CA PHE A 493 10.78 7.22 -25.14
C PHE A 493 9.68 8.23 -25.49
N ILE A 494 8.59 7.80 -26.10
CA ILE A 494 7.40 8.64 -26.28
C ILE A 494 6.79 9.02 -24.93
N PHE A 495 6.62 8.06 -24.02
CA PHE A 495 6.11 8.34 -22.68
C PHE A 495 7.06 9.25 -21.89
N ILE A 496 8.38 9.06 -22.00
CA ILE A 496 9.38 9.95 -21.40
C ILE A 496 9.14 11.39 -21.86
N GLY A 497 8.99 11.65 -23.16
CA GLY A 497 8.76 12.98 -23.66
C GLY A 497 7.46 13.61 -23.14
N ILE A 498 6.37 12.86 -23.08
CA ILE A 498 5.10 13.31 -22.52
C ILE A 498 5.25 13.65 -21.03
N ILE A 499 5.93 12.81 -20.24
CA ILE A 499 6.18 13.07 -18.82
C ILE A 499 7.01 14.34 -18.62
N LEU A 500 8.07 14.52 -19.40
CA LEU A 500 8.89 15.73 -19.34
C LEU A 500 8.06 16.99 -19.66
N ALA A 501 7.15 16.92 -20.66
CA ALA A 501 6.24 18.02 -20.98
C ALA A 501 5.27 18.30 -19.81
N MET A 502 4.70 17.27 -19.19
CA MET A 502 3.84 17.42 -18.00
C MET A 502 4.57 18.08 -16.82
N VAL A 503 5.84 17.67 -16.59
CA VAL A 503 6.66 18.30 -15.55
C VAL A 503 6.89 19.80 -15.85
N VAL A 504 7.12 20.18 -17.11
CA VAL A 504 7.23 21.60 -17.49
C VAL A 504 5.91 22.34 -17.25
N ILE A 505 4.77 21.74 -17.67
CA ILE A 505 3.42 22.29 -17.51
C ILE A 505 3.05 22.45 -16.02
N SER A 506 3.54 21.57 -15.14
CA SER A 506 3.28 21.64 -13.70
C SER A 506 3.79 22.96 -13.05
N GLY A 507 4.70 23.68 -13.73
CA GLY A 507 5.29 24.92 -13.24
C GLY A 507 6.23 24.76 -12.05
N SER A 508 6.72 23.56 -11.77
CA SER A 508 7.77 23.32 -10.76
C SER A 508 9.12 23.80 -11.29
N ARG A 509 9.68 24.85 -10.69
CA ARG A 509 11.01 25.38 -11.09
C ARG A 509 12.12 24.35 -10.93
N THR A 510 12.09 23.62 -9.84
CA THR A 510 13.03 22.50 -9.59
C THR A 510 12.78 21.36 -10.58
N GLY A 511 11.50 21.13 -10.95
CA GLY A 511 11.13 20.22 -12.02
C GLY A 511 11.79 20.58 -13.35
N TRP A 512 11.86 21.87 -13.71
CA TRP A 512 12.54 22.32 -14.94
C TRP A 512 14.04 22.02 -14.92
N ALA A 513 14.70 22.26 -13.79
CA ALA A 513 16.12 21.87 -13.62
C ALA A 513 16.30 20.35 -13.82
N GLY A 514 15.40 19.55 -13.23
CA GLY A 514 15.39 18.09 -13.41
C GLY A 514 15.13 17.66 -14.86
N VAL A 515 14.23 18.31 -15.58
CA VAL A 515 14.01 18.12 -17.03
C VAL A 515 15.29 18.36 -17.81
N THR A 516 15.98 19.48 -17.53
CA THR A 516 17.24 19.81 -18.19
C THR A 516 18.30 18.74 -17.94
N ILE A 517 18.49 18.31 -16.69
CA ILE A 517 19.41 17.23 -16.32
C ILE A 517 19.07 15.97 -17.12
N LEU A 518 17.84 15.49 -17.08
CA LEU A 518 17.43 14.24 -17.74
C LEU A 518 17.54 14.34 -19.27
N THR A 519 17.23 15.48 -19.85
CA THR A 519 17.35 15.70 -21.29
C THR A 519 18.80 15.55 -21.76
N ILE A 520 19.76 16.10 -21.01
CA ILE A 520 21.21 15.92 -21.28
C ILE A 520 21.60 14.45 -21.19
N PHE A 521 21.13 13.74 -20.14
CA PHE A 521 21.43 12.32 -19.97
C PHE A 521 20.77 11.43 -21.03
N LEU A 522 19.54 11.73 -21.46
CA LEU A 522 18.86 11.01 -22.55
C LEU A 522 19.62 11.17 -23.88
N PHE A 523 20.12 12.36 -24.19
CA PHE A 523 20.94 12.59 -25.35
C PHE A 523 22.22 11.74 -25.32
N TRP A 524 22.87 11.64 -24.17
CA TRP A 524 24.06 10.83 -23.98
C TRP A 524 23.78 9.33 -24.03
N LEU A 525 22.66 8.89 -23.45
CA LEU A 525 22.26 7.49 -23.42
C LEU A 525 21.83 6.94 -24.79
N SER A 526 21.00 7.69 -25.52
CA SER A 526 20.45 7.26 -26.81
C SER A 526 20.01 8.45 -27.67
N ARG A 527 20.77 8.77 -28.71
CA ARG A 527 20.41 9.85 -29.65
C ARG A 527 19.02 9.63 -30.28
N ARG A 528 18.67 8.39 -30.66
CA ARG A 528 17.36 8.05 -31.21
C ARG A 528 16.25 8.18 -30.16
N GLY A 529 16.48 7.68 -28.96
CA GLY A 529 15.54 7.82 -27.84
C GLY A 529 15.30 9.29 -27.51
N PHE A 530 16.33 10.10 -27.45
CA PHE A 530 16.24 11.54 -27.27
C PHE A 530 15.34 12.20 -28.33
N LEU A 531 15.54 11.88 -29.64
CA LEU A 531 14.69 12.42 -30.71
C LEU A 531 13.22 12.04 -30.53
N TYR A 532 12.87 10.80 -30.20
CA TYR A 532 11.50 10.40 -29.91
C TYR A 532 10.92 11.16 -28.72
N SER A 533 11.72 11.36 -27.68
CA SER A 533 11.29 12.10 -26.50
C SER A 533 11.05 13.59 -26.79
N ILE A 534 11.91 14.23 -27.55
CA ILE A 534 11.75 15.65 -27.93
C ILE A 534 10.53 15.83 -28.85
N ILE A 535 10.34 14.95 -29.83
CA ILE A 535 9.17 15.04 -30.73
C ILE A 535 7.88 14.87 -29.93
N SER A 536 7.79 13.86 -29.09
CA SER A 536 6.57 13.63 -28.27
C SER A 536 6.35 14.74 -27.23
N PHE A 537 7.42 15.28 -26.63
CA PHE A 537 7.37 16.46 -25.77
C PHE A 537 6.76 17.65 -26.53
N SER A 538 7.31 17.98 -27.70
CA SER A 538 6.87 19.11 -28.49
C SER A 538 5.42 18.98 -28.93
N ILE A 539 5.01 17.80 -29.42
CA ILE A 539 3.63 17.53 -29.83
C ILE A 539 2.68 17.71 -28.65
N PHE A 540 2.97 17.06 -27.52
CA PHE A 540 2.09 17.11 -26.35
C PHE A 540 2.01 18.53 -25.75
N PHE A 541 3.15 19.21 -25.63
CA PHE A 541 3.21 20.59 -25.12
C PHE A 541 2.41 21.54 -26.00
N THR A 542 2.63 21.49 -27.34
CA THR A 542 1.89 22.30 -28.31
C THR A 542 0.39 22.03 -28.27
N LEU A 543 -0.02 20.73 -28.17
CA LEU A 543 -1.43 20.37 -28.05
C LEU A 543 -2.10 21.01 -26.84
N ILE A 544 -1.44 20.97 -25.68
CA ILE A 544 -1.97 21.57 -24.45
C ILE A 544 -2.05 23.12 -24.57
N VAL A 545 -1.06 23.76 -25.19
CA VAL A 545 -1.07 25.22 -25.44
C VAL A 545 -2.22 25.60 -26.36
N LEU A 546 -2.42 24.86 -27.45
CA LEU A 546 -3.52 25.12 -28.41
C LEU A 546 -4.91 24.89 -27.80
N LEU A 547 -5.05 23.88 -26.95
CA LEU A 547 -6.31 23.64 -26.23
C LEU A 547 -6.65 24.76 -25.25
N LYS A 548 -5.64 25.43 -24.68
CA LYS A 548 -5.85 26.56 -23.79
C LYS A 548 -6.42 27.79 -24.52
N ASP A 549 -5.93 28.06 -25.73
CA ASP A 549 -6.24 29.29 -26.49
C ASP A 549 -7.52 29.14 -27.35
N SER A 550 -8.26 28.00 -27.25
CA SER A 550 -9.48 27.79 -28.03
C SER A 550 -10.63 28.73 -27.56
N PRO A 551 -11.25 29.48 -28.46
CA PRO A 551 -12.34 30.39 -28.13
C PRO A 551 -13.56 29.61 -27.61
N GLY A 552 -13.98 29.90 -26.40
CA GLY A 552 -15.08 29.21 -25.68
C GLY A 552 -14.68 28.50 -24.40
N ASN A 553 -13.41 28.29 -24.15
CA ASN A 553 -12.90 27.62 -22.93
C ASN A 553 -12.45 28.62 -21.84
N ASN A 554 -13.40 29.45 -21.34
CA ASN A 554 -13.16 30.29 -20.18
C ASN A 554 -12.78 29.48 -18.91
N SER A 555 -13.00 28.17 -18.93
CA SER A 555 -12.66 27.26 -17.82
C SER A 555 -11.16 26.95 -17.71
N LEU A 556 -10.38 27.05 -18.80
CA LEU A 556 -8.92 26.95 -18.74
C LEU A 556 -8.24 28.22 -18.23
N ALA A 557 -8.97 29.35 -18.11
CA ALA A 557 -8.45 30.57 -17.46
C ALA A 557 -8.02 30.30 -15.99
N GLY A 558 -8.58 29.25 -15.35
CA GLY A 558 -8.14 28.77 -14.04
C GLY A 558 -6.87 27.89 -14.08
N PHE A 559 -6.53 27.30 -15.24
CA PHE A 559 -5.33 26.46 -15.37
C PHE A 559 -4.18 27.34 -15.87
N ASN A 560 -3.41 27.88 -14.93
CA ASN A 560 -2.37 28.84 -15.23
C ASN A 560 -1.16 28.19 -15.92
N ILE A 561 -1.20 28.02 -17.26
CA ILE A 561 0.01 27.86 -18.09
C ILE A 561 0.79 29.19 -18.13
N SER A 562 0.19 30.30 -17.69
CA SER A 562 0.80 31.62 -17.52
C SER A 562 2.02 31.66 -16.59
N VAL A 563 2.56 30.48 -16.25
CA VAL A 563 3.86 30.33 -15.57
C VAL A 563 4.99 31.04 -16.31
N LEU A 564 4.82 31.31 -17.61
CA LEU A 564 5.82 32.06 -18.40
C LEU A 564 5.56 33.58 -18.49
N SER A 565 4.33 34.06 -18.27
CA SER A 565 4.04 35.49 -18.54
C SER A 565 3.50 36.33 -17.40
N ASN A 566 2.87 35.78 -16.36
CA ASN A 566 2.11 36.58 -15.38
C ASN A 566 2.24 36.16 -13.90
N ARG A 567 3.34 35.57 -13.47
CA ARG A 567 3.68 35.68 -12.06
C ARG A 567 4.23 37.07 -11.85
N GLY A 568 3.39 37.92 -11.32
CA GLY A 568 3.83 39.24 -10.91
C GLY A 568 5.05 39.12 -9.99
N LEU A 569 5.92 40.10 -10.01
CA LEU A 569 7.09 40.17 -9.11
C LEU A 569 6.71 39.97 -7.64
N GLU A 570 5.48 40.33 -7.26
CA GLU A 570 4.90 40.12 -5.92
C GLU A 570 4.77 38.64 -5.52
N ASP A 571 4.32 37.74 -6.41
CA ASP A 571 4.26 36.29 -6.13
C ASP A 571 5.67 35.68 -6.02
N ILE A 572 6.65 36.25 -6.72
CA ILE A 572 8.04 35.82 -6.62
C ILE A 572 8.64 36.27 -5.29
N GLN A 573 8.33 37.46 -4.82
CA GLN A 573 8.78 37.99 -3.53
C GLN A 573 8.17 37.17 -2.39
N ASN A 574 6.85 36.95 -2.33
CA ASN A 574 6.19 36.21 -1.28
C ASN A 574 6.70 34.77 -1.16
N LEU A 575 6.96 34.06 -2.29
CA LEU A 575 7.50 32.71 -2.28
C LEU A 575 9.00 32.67 -1.93
N SER A 576 9.77 33.73 -2.28
CA SER A 576 11.17 33.87 -1.88
C SER A 576 11.25 34.13 -0.38
N ASP A 577 10.36 34.92 0.17
CA ASP A 577 10.31 35.28 1.59
C ASP A 577 9.95 34.06 2.46
N LEU A 578 8.99 33.21 2.04
CA LEU A 578 8.69 31.98 2.72
C LEU A 578 9.87 30.99 2.73
N ARG A 579 10.56 30.83 1.61
CA ARG A 579 11.76 29.96 1.55
C ARG A 579 12.89 30.51 2.38
N TYR A 580 13.12 31.81 2.28
CA TYR A 580 14.11 32.50 3.10
C TYR A 580 13.82 32.32 4.58
N LEU A 581 12.56 32.50 5.01
CA LEU A 581 12.13 32.24 6.38
C LEU A 581 12.46 30.82 6.81
N THR A 582 12.12 29.79 6.01
CA THR A 582 12.40 28.40 6.36
C THR A 582 13.90 28.09 6.42
N TRP A 583 14.72 28.74 5.58
CA TRP A 583 16.17 28.57 5.59
C TRP A 583 16.82 29.24 6.80
N VAL A 584 16.40 30.46 7.12
CA VAL A 584 16.88 31.18 8.33
C VAL A 584 16.48 30.40 9.58
N THR A 585 15.22 29.96 9.68
CA THR A 585 14.78 29.16 10.82
C THR A 585 15.60 27.87 10.98
N GLY A 586 15.92 27.18 9.86
CA GLY A 586 16.78 25.99 9.91
C GLY A 586 18.20 26.28 10.39
N LEU A 587 18.77 27.41 10.00
CA LEU A 587 20.08 27.87 10.47
C LEU A 587 20.03 28.28 11.94
N ASP A 588 18.99 29.00 12.38
CA ASP A 588 18.82 29.42 13.77
C ASP A 588 18.74 28.18 14.68
N PHE A 589 17.94 27.17 14.31
CA PHE A 589 17.89 25.92 15.06
C PHE A 589 19.24 25.22 15.16
N PHE A 590 20.01 25.21 14.07
CA PHE A 590 21.34 24.62 14.08
C PHE A 590 22.32 25.39 14.96
N ILE A 591 22.27 26.72 14.96
CA ILE A 591 23.15 27.58 15.79
C ILE A 591 22.78 27.44 17.28
N GLU A 592 21.48 27.42 17.58
CA GLU A 592 20.99 27.27 18.95
C GLU A 592 21.24 25.86 19.51
N ASN A 593 21.12 24.81 18.68
CA ASN A 593 21.22 23.40 19.09
C ASN A 593 22.15 22.60 18.14
N PRO A 594 23.45 22.85 18.09
CA PRO A 594 24.33 22.33 17.04
C PRO A 594 24.52 20.82 17.07
N PHE A 595 24.42 20.15 18.20
CA PHE A 595 24.69 18.71 18.31
C PHE A 595 23.49 17.84 17.94
N LEU A 596 22.33 18.03 18.59
CA LEU A 596 21.14 17.22 18.44
C LEU A 596 20.05 17.87 17.60
N GLY A 597 20.22 19.18 17.27
CA GLY A 597 19.19 19.98 16.64
C GLY A 597 18.06 20.36 17.59
N ALA A 598 17.08 21.09 17.07
CA ALA A 598 15.90 21.50 17.83
C ALA A 598 14.90 20.35 18.09
N GLY A 599 15.08 19.23 17.42
CA GLY A 599 14.18 18.08 17.45
C GLY A 599 13.20 18.05 16.28
N LEU A 600 12.75 16.87 15.95
CA LEU A 600 11.88 16.62 14.81
C LEU A 600 10.51 17.28 15.00
N GLY A 601 10.09 18.10 14.03
CA GLY A 601 8.84 18.86 14.09
C GLY A 601 9.00 20.29 14.64
N ALA A 602 10.19 20.70 15.05
CA ALA A 602 10.47 22.04 15.58
C ALA A 602 10.05 23.16 14.59
N SER A 603 10.23 22.93 13.29
CA SER A 603 9.82 23.91 12.28
C SER A 603 8.30 24.07 12.18
N ILE A 604 7.54 22.99 12.37
CA ILE A 604 6.08 23.06 12.40
C ILE A 604 5.60 23.81 13.64
N GLU A 605 6.19 23.56 14.80
CA GLU A 605 5.84 24.27 16.05
C GLU A 605 6.16 25.76 16.00
N LYS A 606 7.28 26.15 15.36
CA LYS A 606 7.73 27.56 15.32
C LYS A 606 7.09 28.39 14.23
N ILE A 607 6.92 27.83 13.02
CA ILE A 607 6.50 28.58 11.82
C ILE A 607 5.39 27.89 11.01
N ASP A 608 4.82 26.79 11.49
CA ASP A 608 3.78 25.99 10.82
C ASP A 608 4.15 25.51 9.38
N ILE A 609 5.43 25.52 9.04
CA ILE A 609 5.94 25.16 7.72
C ILE A 609 7.21 24.32 7.88
N VAL A 610 7.34 23.27 7.06
CA VAL A 610 8.55 22.44 6.98
C VAL A 610 9.70 23.21 6.31
N ILE A 611 10.93 23.00 6.77
CA ILE A 611 12.12 23.58 6.16
C ILE A 611 12.28 23.07 4.72
N HIS A 612 12.20 23.99 3.74
CA HIS A 612 12.29 23.67 2.32
C HIS A 612 13.73 23.53 1.80
N ASN A 613 14.55 22.80 2.51
CA ASN A 613 15.90 22.39 2.13
C ASN A 613 16.28 21.18 2.99
N LEU A 614 16.53 20.03 2.36
CA LEU A 614 16.80 18.80 3.07
C LEU A 614 18.02 18.89 4.00
N TYR A 615 19.08 19.55 3.58
CA TYR A 615 20.33 19.65 4.38
C TYR A 615 20.12 20.54 5.58
N LEU A 616 19.45 21.69 5.41
CA LEU A 616 19.11 22.59 6.51
C LEU A 616 18.08 21.98 7.45
N TRP A 617 17.15 21.19 6.94
CA TRP A 617 16.21 20.45 7.76
C TRP A 617 16.93 19.45 8.66
N VAL A 618 17.85 18.63 8.12
CA VAL A 618 18.63 17.68 8.93
C VAL A 618 19.53 18.41 9.92
N ALA A 619 20.21 19.48 9.48
CA ALA A 619 21.08 20.25 10.36
C ALA A 619 20.28 20.94 11.49
N GLY A 620 19.16 21.58 11.18
CA GLY A 620 18.36 22.35 12.13
C GLY A 620 17.61 21.47 13.13
N GLU A 621 16.92 20.43 12.64
CA GLU A 621 16.10 19.57 13.50
C GLU A 621 16.88 18.39 14.14
N MET A 622 18.04 17.96 13.58
CA MET A 622 18.78 16.79 14.04
C MET A 622 20.28 17.07 14.31
N GLY A 623 20.74 18.29 14.08
CA GLY A 623 22.10 18.74 14.38
C GLY A 623 23.21 18.02 13.58
N VAL A 624 24.45 18.17 14.06
CA VAL A 624 25.63 17.49 13.50
C VAL A 624 25.50 15.98 13.59
N ILE A 625 24.88 15.44 14.63
CA ILE A 625 24.64 14.00 14.78
C ILE A 625 23.75 13.49 13.65
N GLY A 626 22.69 14.22 13.29
CA GLY A 626 21.84 13.88 12.15
C GLY A 626 22.61 13.86 10.82
N LEU A 627 23.42 14.89 10.56
CA LEU A 627 24.27 14.94 9.38
C LEU A 627 25.26 13.77 9.31
N PHE A 628 25.86 13.43 10.45
CA PHE A 628 26.81 12.31 10.55
C PHE A 628 26.12 10.96 10.30
N LEU A 629 24.92 10.76 10.83
CA LEU A 629 24.13 9.54 10.63
C LEU A 629 23.62 9.37 9.18
N CYS A 630 23.58 10.43 8.37
CA CYS A 630 23.30 10.34 6.93
C CYS A 630 24.51 9.89 6.10
N LEU A 631 25.75 9.98 6.60
CA LEU A 631 26.96 9.65 5.84
C LEU A 631 27.02 8.19 5.38
N PRO A 632 26.67 7.16 6.17
CA PRO A 632 26.79 5.77 5.75
C PRO A 632 25.87 5.43 4.56
N ILE A 633 24.63 5.96 4.53
CA ILE A 633 23.73 5.72 3.40
C ILE A 633 24.21 6.44 2.14
N SER A 634 24.68 7.68 2.28
CA SER A 634 25.24 8.47 1.20
C SER A 634 26.48 7.80 0.62
N TYR A 635 27.39 7.32 1.48
CA TYR A 635 28.59 6.58 1.08
C TYR A 635 28.25 5.31 0.31
N ALA A 636 27.29 4.50 0.82
CA ALA A 636 26.89 3.25 0.16
C ALA A 636 26.35 3.50 -1.26
N ILE A 637 25.57 4.57 -1.45
CA ILE A 637 25.05 4.96 -2.77
C ILE A 637 26.18 5.46 -3.68
N LEU A 638 27.04 6.35 -3.21
CA LEU A 638 28.13 6.91 -3.98
C LEU A 638 29.17 5.86 -4.37
N ALA A 639 29.48 4.91 -3.46
CA ALA A 639 30.39 3.80 -3.72
C ALA A 639 29.89 2.88 -4.87
N ARG A 640 28.58 2.88 -5.16
CA ARG A 640 28.02 2.13 -6.29
C ARG A 640 28.15 2.86 -7.62
N VAL A 641 28.12 4.20 -7.58
CA VAL A 641 28.18 5.06 -8.79
C VAL A 641 29.60 5.25 -9.28
N PHE A 642 30.51 5.69 -8.40
CA PHE A 642 31.83 6.20 -8.78
C PHE A 642 32.77 5.20 -9.47
N PRO A 643 32.91 3.93 -9.03
CA PRO A 643 33.88 3.03 -9.63
C PRO A 643 33.63 2.74 -11.11
N GLY A 644 32.42 2.77 -11.56
CA GLY A 644 32.05 2.53 -12.95
C GLY A 644 32.11 3.74 -13.86
N LEU A 645 31.90 4.95 -13.32
CA LEU A 645 31.95 6.20 -14.10
C LEU A 645 33.32 6.51 -14.62
N LEU A 646 34.37 6.08 -13.90
CA LEU A 646 35.77 6.37 -14.24
C LEU A 646 36.36 5.46 -15.35
N LYS A 647 35.77 4.28 -15.60
CA LYS A 647 36.30 3.31 -16.56
C LYS A 647 35.48 3.25 -17.86
N SER A 648 34.23 2.85 -17.77
CA SER A 648 33.29 2.79 -18.89
C SER A 648 31.87 2.73 -18.30
N PRO A 649 31.16 3.85 -18.24
CA PRO A 649 29.88 3.91 -17.54
C PRO A 649 28.84 3.04 -18.25
N SER A 650 28.29 2.06 -17.52
CA SER A 650 27.15 1.30 -18.01
C SER A 650 25.89 2.19 -18.03
N THR A 651 24.92 1.83 -18.86
CA THR A 651 23.60 2.51 -18.90
C THR A 651 22.99 2.62 -17.50
N TYR A 652 23.18 1.59 -16.70
CA TYR A 652 22.70 1.56 -15.32
C TYR A 652 23.35 2.63 -14.43
N GLN A 653 24.65 2.81 -14.52
CA GLN A 653 25.38 3.83 -13.74
C GLN A 653 25.04 5.24 -14.18
N ILE A 654 24.84 5.45 -15.48
CA ILE A 654 24.39 6.74 -16.00
C ILE A 654 22.98 7.06 -15.50
N SER A 655 22.08 6.09 -15.50
CA SER A 655 20.72 6.27 -14.98
C SER A 655 20.71 6.50 -13.47
N LEU A 656 21.54 5.79 -12.70
CA LEU A 656 21.71 6.03 -11.27
C LEU A 656 22.26 7.44 -11.00
N LEU A 657 23.25 7.88 -11.79
CA LEU A 657 23.77 9.24 -11.68
C LEU A 657 22.70 10.29 -11.99
N SER A 658 21.91 10.10 -13.06
CA SER A 658 20.81 11.01 -13.39
C SER A 658 19.74 11.07 -12.29
N PHE A 659 19.41 9.93 -11.70
CA PHE A 659 18.53 9.82 -10.54
C PHE A 659 19.08 10.63 -9.36
N LEU A 660 20.36 10.49 -9.03
CA LEU A 660 20.99 11.21 -7.91
C LEU A 660 21.09 12.71 -8.17
N LEU A 661 21.31 13.15 -9.39
CA LEU A 661 21.36 14.58 -9.73
C LEU A 661 19.96 15.20 -9.65
N VAL A 662 18.91 14.51 -10.09
CA VAL A 662 17.53 14.95 -9.89
C VAL A 662 17.20 15.04 -8.39
N PHE A 663 17.57 14.01 -7.62
CA PHE A 663 17.42 14.03 -6.16
C PHE A 663 18.18 15.22 -5.54
N GLY A 664 19.44 15.45 -5.92
CA GLY A 664 20.23 16.57 -5.44
C GLY A 664 19.61 17.94 -5.73
N ALA A 665 19.10 18.13 -6.95
CA ALA A 665 18.43 19.38 -7.32
C ALA A 665 17.18 19.65 -6.48
N PHE A 666 16.36 18.61 -6.22
CA PHE A 666 15.18 18.74 -5.38
C PHE A 666 15.51 18.89 -3.90
N SER A 667 16.53 18.23 -3.40
CA SER A 667 16.93 18.28 -1.99
C SER A 667 17.40 19.68 -1.54
N LEU A 668 17.89 20.49 -2.48
CA LEU A 668 18.25 21.90 -2.22
C LEU A 668 17.04 22.83 -2.01
N THR A 669 15.85 22.44 -2.50
CA THR A 669 14.69 23.31 -2.55
C THR A 669 13.45 22.75 -1.90
N HIS A 670 13.47 21.46 -1.50
CA HIS A 670 12.32 20.75 -0.94
C HIS A 670 12.75 19.67 0.06
N ASP A 671 11.87 19.38 1.01
CA ASP A 671 11.95 18.21 1.85
C ASP A 671 11.35 17.00 1.08
N ILE A 672 12.19 16.24 0.40
CA ILE A 672 11.78 15.14 -0.45
C ILE A 672 12.16 13.76 0.11
N ILE A 673 12.74 13.73 1.32
CA ILE A 673 13.25 12.47 1.90
C ILE A 673 12.14 11.44 2.13
N TYR A 674 10.91 11.89 2.35
CA TYR A 674 9.73 11.03 2.54
C TYR A 674 8.98 10.71 1.24
N GLN A 675 9.54 11.07 0.08
CA GLN A 675 8.98 10.67 -1.20
C GLN A 675 9.22 9.18 -1.47
N ARG A 676 8.16 8.43 -1.57
CA ARG A 676 8.14 6.96 -1.72
C ARG A 676 8.96 6.46 -2.90
N ILE A 677 8.82 7.17 -4.03
CA ILE A 677 9.54 6.86 -5.27
C ILE A 677 11.07 6.97 -5.12
N LEU A 678 11.56 7.86 -4.23
CA LEU A 678 12.97 7.98 -3.91
C LEU A 678 13.51 6.67 -3.34
N TRP A 679 12.86 6.16 -2.29
CA TRP A 679 13.30 4.95 -1.61
C TRP A 679 13.09 3.69 -2.44
N PHE A 680 11.99 3.66 -3.21
CA PHE A 680 11.80 2.62 -4.23
C PHE A 680 12.94 2.60 -5.25
N GLY A 681 13.33 3.77 -5.78
CA GLY A 681 14.46 3.92 -6.71
C GLY A 681 15.80 3.53 -6.08
N ILE A 682 16.09 4.01 -4.87
CA ILE A 682 17.30 3.59 -4.12
C ILE A 682 17.31 2.08 -3.95
N GLY A 683 16.23 1.46 -3.50
CA GLY A 683 16.12 0.01 -3.36
C GLY A 683 16.36 -0.72 -4.67
N TYR A 684 15.75 -0.26 -5.75
CA TYR A 684 15.91 -0.83 -7.09
C TYR A 684 17.36 -0.75 -7.58
N PHE A 685 18.03 0.40 -7.42
CA PHE A 685 19.43 0.57 -7.81
C PHE A 685 20.43 -0.10 -6.86
N MET A 686 20.08 -0.30 -5.60
CA MET A 686 20.94 -0.92 -4.59
C MET A 686 20.65 -2.41 -4.36
N ALA A 687 19.87 -3.03 -5.23
CA ALA A 687 19.63 -4.47 -5.18
C ALA A 687 20.93 -5.28 -5.39
N ASN A 688 20.99 -6.46 -4.78
CA ASN A 688 22.16 -7.32 -4.83
C ASN A 688 22.22 -8.05 -6.17
N GLU A 689 23.28 -7.82 -6.96
CA GLU A 689 23.47 -8.38 -8.33
C GLU A 689 23.93 -9.83 -8.36
N LYS A 690 24.30 -10.45 -7.24
CA LYS A 690 24.88 -11.80 -7.23
C LYS A 690 24.00 -12.88 -7.85
N PHE A 691 22.71 -12.60 -8.02
CA PHE A 691 21.74 -13.54 -8.61
C PHE A 691 21.38 -13.29 -10.08
N LEU A 692 21.94 -12.24 -10.70
CA LEU A 692 21.69 -11.93 -12.12
C LEU A 692 22.69 -12.61 -13.08
N ARG A 693 23.61 -13.42 -12.57
CA ARG A 693 24.65 -14.12 -13.35
C ARG A 693 24.40 -15.62 -13.55
N CYS A 694 23.19 -16.10 -13.26
CA CYS A 694 22.79 -17.48 -13.58
C CYS A 694 21.77 -17.50 -14.71
#